data_b3b890292edaee5ddb2e74b1254df7e3
#
_entry.id   b3b890292edaee5ddb2e74b1254df7e3
#
_cell.length_a   1.000
_cell.length_b   1.000
_cell.length_c   1.000
_cell.angle_alpha   90.00
_cell.angle_beta   90.00
_cell.angle_gamma   90.00
#
_symmetry.space_group_name_H-M   'P 1'
#
loop_
_entity.id
_entity.type
_entity.pdbx_description
1 polymer ?
#
loop_
_entity_poly.entity_id
_entity_poly.type
_entity_poly.pdbx_seq_one_letter_code
_entity_poly.pdbx_strand_id
1 'polypeptide(L)'
;MNIDTHRQLANDIWSICNLLRGPYKRNEYRKVILPLTVLRRFDCLLAPTKAQALQTFNQYKGKPESIIRSVMQSATGYPFYNLSKLELAPSQQGRHSLLDDPGNLAPNLNSYINGYSPNIRDIFDHFRFGEQITKMAEKNLLFQVIQKFATFDLSFSGLSADQAAMQMGYVFEELIRIGAEQSNEEAGEHFTPREVIKLMVNLLLAPEQDLRRSHVVKTIYDPACGTGGMLSVAEKYIRDLNHEAKPLLYGQDWNDEAWAVCRSDMLIKGEDADNIALGDTFTKDAHARDEQGQKRSFDYMLANPPFGVEWKQQQRYIEHERDSLGYQGRFGAGTPRINDGALLFLQHMIDKMRPASEGGSRIGIVFNGSPLFTGDAGSGESEIRRWIIENDWLEVVVALPEQLFYNTGISTYIWILTNHKEPQRKGKVQLIDARHHWVPMEKSLGNKRRRMGDPSDKPKDPDYLGDITRLHGQFQEGSSRWVLFDQDGKVVSVSNIAPTGDLPGTATAGQAWKQLVVSQVFDNEDFGYHKITVERPLRLNFHATPERLARLTGMAGSEKRQQQIYDLLAEFAKRHPEPMNDRKRFLDCLKPLDRELDVRLSISELKAVVNALGERDESAEICRNRDGEAEADPELRDTENVPLKESIQAYFEREVLPHVP
;
A
#
# COMPACT_ATOMS: atom_id res chain seq x y z
N MET A 1 11.37 -26.27 14.02
CA MET A 1 11.12 -27.03 12.77
C MET A 1 11.66 -26.18 11.64
N ASN A 2 12.37 -26.78 10.69
CA ASN A 2 13.09 -26.04 9.65
C ASN A 2 12.11 -25.40 8.66
N ILE A 3 12.43 -24.24 8.08
CA ILE A 3 11.65 -23.53 7.02
C ILE A 3 11.26 -24.48 5.86
N ASP A 4 12.04 -25.53 5.64
CA ASP A 4 11.79 -26.53 4.61
C ASP A 4 10.58 -27.44 4.90
N THR A 5 10.21 -27.63 6.16
CA THR A 5 9.15 -28.59 6.56
C THR A 5 7.74 -28.06 6.23
N HIS A 6 7.46 -26.78 6.48
CA HIS A 6 6.13 -26.23 6.14
C HIS A 6 5.96 -26.01 4.63
N ARG A 7 7.04 -25.69 3.91
CA ARG A 7 7.01 -25.65 2.43
C ARG A 7 6.75 -27.03 1.85
N GLN A 8 7.39 -28.06 2.38
CA GLN A 8 7.14 -29.42 1.94
C GLN A 8 5.67 -29.80 2.19
N LEU A 9 5.13 -29.52 3.37
CA LEU A 9 3.75 -29.76 3.69
C LEU A 9 2.79 -28.97 2.79
N ALA A 10 3.06 -27.70 2.51
CA ALA A 10 2.26 -26.91 1.59
C ALA A 10 2.32 -27.46 0.15
N ASN A 11 3.49 -27.89 -0.31
CA ASN A 11 3.63 -28.54 -1.62
C ASN A 11 2.89 -29.88 -1.68
N ASP A 12 2.92 -30.67 -0.62
CA ASP A 12 2.21 -31.95 -0.52
C ASP A 12 0.70 -31.71 -0.58
N ILE A 13 0.18 -30.74 0.18
CA ILE A 13 -1.22 -30.31 0.12
C ILE A 13 -1.56 -29.80 -1.28
N TRP A 14 -0.70 -28.94 -1.85
CA TRP A 14 -0.93 -28.40 -3.19
C TRP A 14 -0.89 -29.46 -4.28
N SER A 15 -0.19 -30.59 -4.07
CA SER A 15 -0.16 -31.72 -5.01
C SER A 15 -1.56 -32.27 -5.37
N ILE A 16 -2.56 -31.96 -4.55
CA ILE A 16 -3.98 -32.28 -4.79
C ILE A 16 -4.49 -31.64 -6.09
N CYS A 17 -3.88 -30.52 -6.52
CA CYS A 17 -4.21 -29.91 -7.81
C CYS A 17 -4.09 -30.88 -8.98
N ASN A 18 -3.26 -31.93 -8.87
CA ASN A 18 -3.17 -32.97 -9.89
C ASN A 18 -4.46 -33.78 -10.02
N LEU A 19 -5.19 -33.97 -8.92
CA LEU A 19 -6.52 -34.60 -8.92
C LEU A 19 -7.58 -33.66 -9.50
N LEU A 20 -7.43 -32.34 -9.29
CA LEU A 20 -8.37 -31.33 -9.74
C LEU A 20 -8.22 -30.95 -11.21
N ARG A 21 -7.09 -31.34 -11.84
CA ARG A 21 -6.76 -30.99 -13.22
C ARG A 21 -7.82 -31.55 -14.19
N GLY A 22 -8.31 -30.68 -15.08
CA GLY A 22 -9.34 -30.95 -16.04
C GLY A 22 -10.69 -30.40 -15.61
N PRO A 23 -11.33 -30.92 -14.54
CA PRO A 23 -12.61 -30.40 -14.05
C PRO A 23 -12.54 -28.98 -13.45
N TYR A 24 -11.36 -28.58 -12.97
CA TYR A 24 -11.11 -27.26 -12.41
C TYR A 24 -10.09 -26.48 -13.24
N LYS A 25 -10.30 -25.17 -13.40
CA LYS A 25 -9.29 -24.24 -13.89
C LYS A 25 -8.22 -24.01 -12.82
N ARG A 26 -7.02 -23.58 -13.21
CA ARG A 26 -5.91 -23.38 -12.26
C ARG A 26 -6.23 -22.37 -11.17
N ASN A 27 -6.93 -21.29 -11.50
CA ASN A 27 -7.38 -20.26 -10.55
C ASN A 27 -8.49 -20.72 -9.60
N GLU A 28 -9.10 -21.87 -9.85
CA GLU A 28 -10.14 -22.43 -8.97
C GLU A 28 -9.58 -23.44 -7.94
N TYR A 29 -8.32 -23.87 -8.07
CA TYR A 29 -7.75 -24.89 -7.16
C TYR A 29 -7.78 -24.46 -5.70
N ARG A 30 -7.49 -23.18 -5.42
CA ARG A 30 -7.53 -22.63 -4.07
C ARG A 30 -8.91 -22.71 -3.43
N LYS A 31 -10.01 -22.63 -4.20
CA LYS A 31 -11.39 -22.77 -3.71
C LYS A 31 -11.70 -24.14 -3.13
N VAL A 32 -10.87 -25.14 -3.43
CA VAL A 32 -10.95 -26.49 -2.87
C VAL A 32 -9.89 -26.71 -1.79
N ILE A 33 -8.64 -26.28 -2.07
CA ILE A 33 -7.50 -26.60 -1.22
C ILE A 33 -7.54 -25.81 0.09
N LEU A 34 -7.85 -24.50 0.06
CA LEU A 34 -7.87 -23.67 1.28
C LEU A 34 -8.94 -24.12 2.27
N PRO A 35 -10.24 -24.26 1.89
CA PRO A 35 -11.27 -24.71 2.83
C PRO A 35 -10.99 -26.10 3.40
N LEU A 36 -10.49 -27.03 2.59
CA LEU A 36 -10.13 -28.37 3.09
C LEU A 36 -8.92 -28.35 4.02
N THR A 37 -7.97 -27.47 3.80
CA THR A 37 -6.84 -27.28 4.71
C THR A 37 -7.33 -26.76 6.07
N VAL A 38 -8.21 -25.75 6.06
CA VAL A 38 -8.87 -25.22 7.27
C VAL A 38 -9.67 -26.33 7.96
N LEU A 39 -10.51 -27.04 7.21
CA LEU A 39 -11.34 -28.14 7.73
C LEU A 39 -10.47 -29.22 8.41
N ARG A 40 -9.40 -29.64 7.74
CA ARG A 40 -8.49 -30.64 8.28
C ARG A 40 -7.76 -30.17 9.53
N ARG A 41 -7.36 -28.88 9.57
CA ARG A 41 -6.77 -28.30 10.78
C ARG A 41 -7.74 -28.35 11.97
N PHE A 42 -8.99 -27.90 11.79
CA PHE A 42 -10.00 -27.97 12.85
C PHE A 42 -10.30 -29.40 13.28
N ASP A 43 -10.38 -30.34 12.33
CA ASP A 43 -10.56 -31.76 12.63
C ASP A 43 -9.44 -32.31 13.51
N CYS A 44 -8.16 -32.02 13.14
CA CYS A 44 -6.99 -32.43 13.94
C CYS A 44 -7.00 -31.84 15.34
N LEU A 45 -7.37 -30.55 15.50
CA LEU A 45 -7.39 -29.89 16.81
C LEU A 45 -8.48 -30.44 17.73
N LEU A 46 -9.66 -30.77 17.19
CA LEU A 46 -10.79 -31.28 17.97
C LEU A 46 -10.75 -32.79 18.20
N ALA A 47 -10.00 -33.57 17.43
CA ALA A 47 -9.94 -35.02 17.54
C ALA A 47 -9.69 -35.55 18.97
N PRO A 48 -8.75 -34.96 19.76
CA PRO A 48 -8.51 -35.45 21.12
C PRO A 48 -9.68 -35.26 22.10
N THR A 49 -10.46 -34.21 21.92
CA THR A 49 -11.53 -33.79 22.84
C THR A 49 -12.93 -34.09 22.33
N LYS A 50 -13.08 -34.71 21.15
CA LYS A 50 -14.36 -34.89 20.48
C LYS A 50 -15.37 -35.69 21.30
N ALA A 51 -14.94 -36.78 21.96
CA ALA A 51 -15.82 -37.60 22.82
C ALA A 51 -16.36 -36.78 24.00
N GLN A 52 -15.47 -36.01 24.65
CA GLN A 52 -15.85 -35.13 25.77
C GLN A 52 -16.81 -34.03 25.30
N ALA A 53 -16.56 -33.42 24.13
CA ALA A 53 -17.41 -32.38 23.54
C ALA A 53 -18.85 -32.93 23.31
N LEU A 54 -18.98 -34.10 22.70
CA LEU A 54 -20.30 -34.74 22.46
C LEU A 54 -21.02 -35.05 23.79
N GLN A 55 -20.31 -35.55 24.80
CA GLN A 55 -20.88 -35.82 26.12
C GLN A 55 -21.34 -34.53 26.79
N THR A 56 -20.50 -33.49 26.80
CA THR A 56 -20.81 -32.17 27.37
C THR A 56 -22.03 -31.56 26.69
N PHE A 57 -22.06 -31.56 25.36
CA PHE A 57 -23.23 -31.04 24.64
C PHE A 57 -24.55 -31.76 25.03
N ASN A 58 -24.53 -33.07 25.14
CA ASN A 58 -25.73 -33.84 25.52
C ASN A 58 -26.23 -33.45 26.92
N GLN A 59 -25.32 -33.10 27.86
CA GLN A 59 -25.70 -32.67 29.21
C GLN A 59 -26.33 -31.27 29.23
N TYR A 60 -25.91 -30.39 28.33
CA TYR A 60 -26.35 -28.99 28.30
C TYR A 60 -27.29 -28.67 27.13
N LYS A 61 -27.74 -29.69 26.38
CA LYS A 61 -28.67 -29.53 25.27
C LYS A 61 -29.97 -28.85 25.73
N GLY A 62 -30.34 -27.75 25.00
CA GLY A 62 -31.52 -26.95 25.34
C GLY A 62 -31.24 -25.78 26.30
N LYS A 63 -30.01 -25.60 26.77
CA LYS A 63 -29.60 -24.37 27.50
C LYS A 63 -29.37 -23.22 26.52
N PRO A 64 -29.38 -21.95 27.00
CA PRO A 64 -29.05 -20.80 26.18
C PRO A 64 -27.70 -20.96 25.48
N GLU A 65 -27.59 -20.40 24.27
CA GLU A 65 -26.40 -20.53 23.42
C GLU A 65 -25.11 -20.03 24.09
N SER A 66 -25.20 -18.96 24.88
CA SER A 66 -24.06 -18.42 25.65
C SER A 66 -23.51 -19.44 26.65
N ILE A 67 -24.40 -20.22 27.32
CA ILE A 67 -23.98 -21.27 28.24
C ILE A 67 -23.36 -22.45 27.46
N ILE A 68 -23.99 -22.86 26.36
CA ILE A 68 -23.45 -23.93 25.51
C ILE A 68 -22.05 -23.54 25.02
N ARG A 69 -21.88 -22.32 24.52
CA ARG A 69 -20.58 -21.81 24.04
C ARG A 69 -19.50 -21.90 25.13
N SER A 70 -19.80 -21.43 26.35
CA SER A 70 -18.83 -21.41 27.46
C SER A 70 -18.44 -22.85 27.89
N VAL A 71 -19.39 -23.74 28.06
CA VAL A 71 -19.10 -25.13 28.49
C VAL A 71 -18.38 -25.92 27.38
N MET A 72 -18.72 -25.66 26.12
CA MET A 72 -18.08 -26.31 24.99
C MET A 72 -16.63 -25.81 24.82
N GLN A 73 -16.36 -24.52 25.01
CA GLN A 73 -15.02 -23.98 25.03
C GLN A 73 -14.17 -24.60 26.15
N SER A 74 -14.74 -24.79 27.32
CA SER A 74 -14.06 -25.49 28.43
C SER A 74 -13.77 -26.96 28.11
N ALA A 75 -14.68 -27.63 27.37
CA ALA A 75 -14.53 -29.02 26.99
C ALA A 75 -13.54 -29.27 25.85
N THR A 76 -13.46 -28.34 24.89
CA THR A 76 -12.60 -28.49 23.71
C THR A 76 -11.24 -27.77 23.85
N GLY A 77 -11.17 -26.76 24.70
CA GLY A 77 -10.03 -25.86 24.79
C GLY A 77 -10.01 -24.79 23.70
N TYR A 78 -11.04 -24.74 22.85
CA TYR A 78 -11.16 -23.79 21.71
C TYR A 78 -12.51 -23.08 21.70
N PRO A 79 -12.62 -21.87 21.13
CA PRO A 79 -13.90 -21.16 20.98
C PRO A 79 -14.81 -21.77 19.89
N PHE A 80 -14.56 -23.02 19.52
CA PHE A 80 -15.32 -23.77 18.52
C PHE A 80 -15.39 -25.27 18.87
N TYR A 81 -16.33 -25.97 18.28
CA TYR A 81 -16.56 -27.38 18.49
C TYR A 81 -17.23 -28.03 17.26
N ASN A 82 -17.27 -29.36 17.22
CA ASN A 82 -18.01 -30.11 16.20
C ASN A 82 -18.86 -31.20 16.86
N LEU A 83 -20.17 -31.20 16.59
CA LEU A 83 -21.17 -32.15 17.15
C LEU A 83 -21.47 -33.33 16.22
N SER A 84 -20.85 -33.40 15.05
CA SER A 84 -20.98 -34.54 14.17
C SER A 84 -20.38 -35.80 14.82
N LYS A 85 -21.02 -36.96 14.63
CA LYS A 85 -20.49 -38.26 15.02
C LYS A 85 -19.41 -38.78 14.06
N LEU A 86 -19.29 -38.14 12.88
CA LEU A 86 -18.32 -38.47 11.86
C LEU A 86 -16.96 -37.79 12.14
N GLU A 87 -15.90 -38.37 11.61
CA GLU A 87 -14.54 -37.82 11.59
C GLU A 87 -14.07 -37.74 10.14
N LEU A 88 -13.20 -36.75 9.82
CA LEU A 88 -12.69 -36.61 8.46
C LEU A 88 -11.69 -37.74 8.14
N ALA A 89 -10.81 -38.07 9.07
CA ALA A 89 -9.84 -39.15 8.94
C ALA A 89 -10.26 -40.40 9.74
N PRO A 90 -9.79 -41.60 9.38
CA PRO A 90 -10.02 -42.81 10.15
C PRO A 90 -9.54 -42.65 11.61
N SER A 91 -10.41 -42.93 12.55
CA SER A 91 -10.11 -42.83 13.98
C SER A 91 -9.57 -44.15 14.53
N GLN A 92 -8.55 -44.07 15.38
CA GLN A 92 -8.08 -45.24 16.16
C GLN A 92 -9.08 -45.70 17.25
N GLN A 93 -10.14 -44.93 17.50
CA GLN A 93 -11.11 -45.13 18.57
C GLN A 93 -12.43 -45.78 18.11
N GLY A 94 -12.50 -46.35 16.90
CA GLY A 94 -13.70 -47.03 16.39
C GLY A 94 -14.90 -46.12 16.03
N ARG A 95 -14.63 -44.82 15.83
CA ARG A 95 -15.62 -43.87 15.30
C ARG A 95 -15.68 -43.94 13.77
N HIS A 96 -16.84 -43.59 13.20
CA HIS A 96 -17.05 -43.64 11.76
C HIS A 96 -16.35 -42.48 11.05
N SER A 97 -15.49 -42.82 10.09
CA SER A 97 -14.90 -41.86 9.17
C SER A 97 -15.90 -41.51 8.07
N LEU A 98 -15.74 -40.28 7.53
CA LEU A 98 -16.43 -39.90 6.28
C LEU A 98 -16.09 -40.83 5.10
N LEU A 99 -14.94 -41.49 5.15
CA LEU A 99 -14.48 -42.41 4.11
C LEU A 99 -15.10 -43.81 4.20
N ASP A 100 -15.80 -44.14 5.31
CA ASP A 100 -16.44 -45.46 5.51
C ASP A 100 -17.70 -45.63 4.65
N ASP A 101 -18.28 -44.52 4.16
CA ASP A 101 -19.49 -44.53 3.31
C ASP A 101 -19.27 -43.66 2.05
N PRO A 102 -18.56 -44.21 1.07
CA PRO A 102 -18.23 -43.46 -0.16
C PRO A 102 -19.47 -43.05 -0.97
N GLY A 103 -20.56 -43.83 -0.89
CA GLY A 103 -21.80 -43.57 -1.63
C GLY A 103 -22.55 -42.32 -1.14
N ASN A 104 -22.42 -41.99 0.14
CA ASN A 104 -23.05 -40.84 0.77
C ASN A 104 -22.03 -39.78 1.20
N LEU A 105 -20.83 -39.75 0.62
CA LEU A 105 -19.77 -38.89 1.10
C LEU A 105 -20.13 -37.40 1.03
N ALA A 106 -20.79 -36.93 -0.03
CA ALA A 106 -21.15 -35.50 -0.16
C ALA A 106 -22.19 -35.07 0.91
N PRO A 107 -23.33 -35.73 1.11
CA PRO A 107 -24.24 -35.40 2.20
C PRO A 107 -23.61 -35.59 3.59
N ASN A 108 -22.75 -36.59 3.79
CA ASN A 108 -22.05 -36.82 5.05
C ASN A 108 -21.04 -35.70 5.35
N LEU A 109 -20.31 -35.20 4.35
CA LEU A 109 -19.36 -34.06 4.49
C LEU A 109 -20.14 -32.78 4.80
N ASN A 110 -21.24 -32.51 4.12
CA ASN A 110 -22.09 -31.36 4.45
C ASN A 110 -22.65 -31.46 5.89
N SER A 111 -23.10 -32.64 6.30
CA SER A 111 -23.56 -32.88 7.67
C SER A 111 -22.42 -32.69 8.69
N TYR A 112 -21.20 -33.11 8.34
CA TYR A 112 -20.02 -32.94 9.17
C TYR A 112 -19.67 -31.46 9.36
N ILE A 113 -19.71 -30.67 8.30
CA ILE A 113 -19.48 -29.20 8.35
C ILE A 113 -20.60 -28.53 9.15
N ASN A 114 -21.87 -28.91 8.95
CA ASN A 114 -22.99 -28.40 9.71
C ASN A 114 -22.95 -28.78 11.20
N GLY A 115 -22.16 -29.76 11.58
CA GLY A 115 -21.90 -30.12 12.97
C GLY A 115 -20.99 -29.16 13.70
N TYR A 116 -20.27 -28.26 13.00
CA TYR A 116 -19.46 -27.24 13.64
C TYR A 116 -20.29 -26.13 14.29
N SER A 117 -19.68 -25.44 15.23
CA SER A 117 -20.23 -24.24 15.85
C SER A 117 -20.52 -23.16 14.82
N PRO A 118 -21.44 -22.21 15.09
CA PRO A 118 -21.87 -21.20 14.12
C PRO A 118 -20.72 -20.39 13.50
N ASN A 119 -19.72 -20.00 14.30
CA ASN A 119 -18.54 -19.23 13.86
C ASN A 119 -17.69 -19.98 12.82
N ILE A 120 -17.60 -21.31 12.90
CA ILE A 120 -16.90 -22.12 11.90
C ILE A 120 -17.75 -22.32 10.65
N ARG A 121 -19.06 -22.52 10.79
CA ARG A 121 -19.97 -22.67 9.63
C ARG A 121 -19.95 -21.42 8.76
N ASP A 122 -19.97 -20.24 9.38
CA ASP A 122 -19.86 -18.95 8.71
C ASP A 122 -18.60 -18.85 7.82
N ILE A 123 -17.46 -19.37 8.28
CA ILE A 123 -16.22 -19.44 7.50
C ILE A 123 -16.42 -20.30 6.24
N PHE A 124 -17.04 -21.47 6.36
CA PHE A 124 -17.28 -22.36 5.20
C PHE A 124 -18.32 -21.82 4.23
N ASP A 125 -19.29 -21.07 4.72
CA ASP A 125 -20.29 -20.38 3.89
C ASP A 125 -19.60 -19.30 3.03
N HIS A 126 -18.68 -18.51 3.58
CA HIS A 126 -17.90 -17.50 2.83
C HIS A 126 -16.89 -18.13 1.87
N PHE A 127 -16.34 -19.30 2.17
CA PHE A 127 -15.59 -20.09 1.18
C PHE A 127 -16.46 -20.62 0.04
N ARG A 128 -17.80 -20.55 0.16
CA ARG A 128 -18.76 -21.20 -0.74
C ARG A 128 -18.43 -22.68 -0.96
N PHE A 129 -17.98 -23.31 0.11
CA PHE A 129 -17.42 -24.66 0.01
C PHE A 129 -18.46 -25.73 -0.35
N GLY A 130 -19.74 -25.53 -0.01
CA GLY A 130 -20.86 -26.40 -0.43
C GLY A 130 -20.96 -26.54 -1.96
N GLU A 131 -20.72 -25.47 -2.72
CA GLU A 131 -20.69 -25.52 -4.19
C GLU A 131 -19.54 -26.41 -4.68
N GLN A 132 -18.39 -26.35 -4.01
CA GLN A 132 -17.22 -27.15 -4.39
C GLN A 132 -17.43 -28.63 -4.04
N ILE A 133 -18.10 -28.95 -2.93
CA ILE A 133 -18.47 -30.33 -2.57
C ILE A 133 -19.35 -30.91 -3.65
N THR A 134 -20.39 -30.19 -4.08
CA THR A 134 -21.29 -30.60 -5.15
C THR A 134 -20.55 -30.83 -6.46
N LYS A 135 -19.71 -29.86 -6.88
CA LYS A 135 -18.91 -29.95 -8.12
C LYS A 135 -17.95 -31.16 -8.10
N MET A 136 -17.28 -31.40 -6.96
CA MET A 136 -16.38 -32.55 -6.81
C MET A 136 -17.13 -33.88 -6.87
N ALA A 137 -18.28 -33.94 -6.27
CA ALA A 137 -19.14 -35.17 -6.29
C ALA A 137 -19.61 -35.49 -7.71
N GLU A 138 -20.11 -34.50 -8.46
CA GLU A 138 -20.54 -34.65 -9.85
C GLU A 138 -19.40 -35.09 -10.78
N LYS A 139 -18.16 -34.73 -10.45
CA LYS A 139 -16.96 -35.10 -11.23
C LYS A 139 -16.25 -36.37 -10.72
N ASN A 140 -16.86 -37.09 -9.73
CA ASN A 140 -16.27 -38.26 -9.10
C ASN A 140 -14.89 -38.05 -8.48
N LEU A 141 -14.61 -36.82 -8.00
CA LEU A 141 -13.33 -36.44 -7.40
C LEU A 141 -13.39 -36.44 -5.86
N LEU A 142 -14.56 -36.23 -5.28
CA LEU A 142 -14.71 -35.94 -3.86
C LEU A 142 -14.03 -36.98 -2.97
N PHE A 143 -14.22 -38.27 -3.25
CA PHE A 143 -13.63 -39.32 -2.44
C PHE A 143 -12.09 -39.28 -2.45
N GLN A 144 -11.48 -39.18 -3.62
CA GLN A 144 -10.02 -39.14 -3.74
C GLN A 144 -9.40 -37.91 -3.08
N VAL A 145 -10.07 -36.76 -3.19
CA VAL A 145 -9.64 -35.51 -2.56
C VAL A 145 -9.73 -35.60 -1.04
N ILE A 146 -10.87 -36.06 -0.47
CA ILE A 146 -11.02 -36.21 0.97
C ILE A 146 -10.07 -37.29 1.51
N GLN A 147 -9.91 -38.43 0.81
CA GLN A 147 -8.95 -39.47 1.17
C GLN A 147 -7.52 -38.91 1.29
N LYS A 148 -7.10 -38.06 0.33
CA LYS A 148 -5.80 -37.45 0.37
C LYS A 148 -5.65 -36.46 1.53
N PHE A 149 -6.66 -35.61 1.78
CA PHE A 149 -6.66 -34.70 2.93
C PHE A 149 -6.63 -35.44 4.26
N ALA A 150 -7.27 -36.56 4.39
CA ALA A 150 -7.26 -37.39 5.59
C ALA A 150 -5.86 -37.89 5.99
N THR A 151 -4.90 -37.94 5.03
CA THR A 151 -3.51 -38.34 5.29
C THR A 151 -2.65 -37.25 5.91
N PHE A 152 -3.06 -35.97 5.84
CA PHE A 152 -2.26 -34.88 6.37
C PHE A 152 -2.46 -34.76 7.88
N ASP A 153 -1.36 -34.74 8.62
CA ASP A 153 -1.37 -34.36 10.04
C ASP A 153 -1.12 -32.86 10.16
N LEU A 154 -2.17 -32.12 10.42
CA LEU A 154 -2.13 -30.69 10.70
C LEU A 154 -2.29 -30.37 12.19
N SER A 155 -2.10 -31.34 13.08
CA SER A 155 -2.11 -31.13 14.53
C SER A 155 -0.89 -30.37 15.02
N PHE A 156 0.26 -30.53 14.35
CA PHE A 156 1.58 -30.09 14.80
C PHE A 156 1.90 -30.56 16.22
N SER A 157 1.57 -31.82 16.51
CA SER A 157 1.83 -32.44 17.81
C SER A 157 3.30 -32.29 18.21
N GLY A 158 3.55 -31.93 19.48
CA GLY A 158 4.90 -31.67 20.01
C GLY A 158 5.39 -30.22 19.90
N LEU A 159 4.61 -29.33 19.31
CA LEU A 159 4.85 -27.88 19.34
C LEU A 159 3.93 -27.23 20.38
N SER A 160 4.36 -26.05 20.91
CA SER A 160 3.44 -25.20 21.68
C SER A 160 2.30 -24.68 20.78
N ALA A 161 1.19 -24.25 21.39
CA ALA A 161 0.05 -23.71 20.66
C ALA A 161 0.46 -22.57 19.71
N ASP A 162 1.31 -21.64 20.20
CA ASP A 162 1.82 -20.51 19.40
C ASP A 162 2.72 -20.96 18.24
N GLN A 163 3.59 -21.95 18.49
CA GLN A 163 4.44 -22.51 17.44
C GLN A 163 3.60 -23.24 16.38
N ALA A 164 2.59 -24.00 16.80
CA ALA A 164 1.69 -24.70 15.89
C ALA A 164 0.85 -23.73 15.04
N ALA A 165 0.34 -22.65 15.65
CA ALA A 165 -0.37 -21.59 14.95
C ALA A 165 0.53 -20.86 13.94
N MET A 166 1.77 -20.55 14.33
CA MET A 166 2.74 -19.93 13.43
C MET A 166 3.09 -20.82 12.24
N GLN A 167 3.26 -22.14 12.46
CA GLN A 167 3.51 -23.10 11.38
C GLN A 167 2.31 -23.18 10.42
N MET A 168 1.09 -23.17 10.94
CA MET A 168 -0.11 -23.16 10.10
C MET A 168 -0.22 -21.89 9.27
N GLY A 169 0.10 -20.74 9.85
CA GLY A 169 0.20 -19.48 9.11
C GLY A 169 1.18 -19.58 7.92
N TYR A 170 2.37 -20.17 8.12
CA TYR A 170 3.32 -20.40 7.02
C TYR A 170 2.75 -21.33 5.93
N VAL A 171 1.99 -22.36 6.31
CA VAL A 171 1.34 -23.25 5.34
C VAL A 171 0.32 -22.50 4.52
N PHE A 172 -0.54 -21.69 5.13
CA PHE A 172 -1.53 -20.89 4.42
C PHE A 172 -0.89 -19.89 3.47
N GLU A 173 0.14 -19.18 3.94
CA GLU A 173 0.91 -18.25 3.12
C GLU A 173 1.45 -18.92 1.86
N GLU A 174 2.06 -20.08 2.04
CA GLU A 174 2.64 -20.82 0.92
C GLU A 174 1.57 -21.35 -0.05
N LEU A 175 0.43 -21.83 0.45
CA LEU A 175 -0.69 -22.27 -0.39
C LEU A 175 -1.28 -21.14 -1.21
N ILE A 176 -1.48 -19.97 -0.61
CA ILE A 176 -1.99 -18.79 -1.32
C ILE A 176 -0.97 -18.31 -2.36
N ARG A 177 0.32 -18.26 -2.02
CA ARG A 177 1.39 -17.93 -2.94
C ARG A 177 1.42 -18.84 -4.17
N ILE A 178 1.40 -20.16 -3.95
CA ILE A 178 1.40 -21.14 -5.05
C ILE A 178 0.13 -20.97 -5.90
N GLY A 179 -1.02 -20.71 -5.28
CA GLY A 179 -2.28 -20.44 -5.94
C GLY A 179 -2.21 -19.22 -6.86
N ALA A 180 -1.71 -18.11 -6.36
CA ALA A 180 -1.54 -16.88 -7.12
C ALA A 180 -0.57 -17.05 -8.31
N GLU A 181 0.57 -17.74 -8.10
CA GLU A 181 1.52 -18.03 -9.20
C GLU A 181 0.91 -18.88 -10.31
N GLN A 182 0.03 -19.82 -9.97
CA GLN A 182 -0.58 -20.71 -10.97
C GLN A 182 -1.77 -20.09 -11.71
N SER A 183 -2.43 -19.11 -11.10
CA SER A 183 -3.60 -18.46 -11.70
C SER A 183 -3.24 -17.32 -12.65
N ASN A 184 -1.98 -16.86 -12.71
CA ASN A 184 -1.59 -15.63 -13.41
C ASN A 184 -2.46 -14.43 -13.00
N GLU A 185 -2.95 -14.42 -11.77
CA GLU A 185 -3.73 -13.30 -11.27
C GLU A 185 -2.85 -12.05 -11.18
N GLU A 186 -3.40 -10.96 -11.70
CA GLU A 186 -2.73 -9.66 -11.74
C GLU A 186 -2.38 -9.17 -10.32
N ALA A 187 -1.36 -8.35 -10.25
CA ALA A 187 -0.61 -7.87 -9.10
C ALA A 187 -1.40 -7.19 -7.95
N GLY A 188 -2.72 -7.37 -7.84
CA GLY A 188 -3.56 -6.72 -6.83
C GLY A 188 -3.45 -7.28 -5.42
N GLU A 189 -3.10 -8.56 -5.26
CA GLU A 189 -2.98 -9.20 -3.94
C GLU A 189 -1.51 -9.39 -3.59
N HIS A 190 -0.90 -8.37 -2.97
CA HIS A 190 0.49 -8.42 -2.54
C HIS A 190 0.62 -9.12 -1.19
N PHE A 191 1.09 -10.35 -1.24
CA PHE A 191 1.45 -11.06 -0.03
C PHE A 191 2.73 -10.45 0.58
N THR A 192 2.66 -10.00 1.83
CA THR A 192 3.81 -9.36 2.50
C THR A 192 4.77 -10.40 3.03
N PRO A 193 6.04 -10.41 2.61
CA PRO A 193 7.05 -11.31 3.16
C PRO A 193 7.24 -11.12 4.65
N ARG A 194 7.42 -12.22 5.40
CA ARG A 194 7.53 -12.17 6.86
C ARG A 194 8.67 -11.33 7.38
N GLU A 195 9.81 -11.33 6.70
CA GLU A 195 10.93 -10.46 7.07
C GLU A 195 10.58 -8.97 6.96
N VAL A 196 9.73 -8.59 5.99
CA VAL A 196 9.22 -7.22 5.87
C VAL A 196 8.25 -6.90 7.01
N ILE A 197 7.35 -7.85 7.33
CA ILE A 197 6.44 -7.70 8.48
C ILE A 197 7.22 -7.57 9.78
N LYS A 198 8.22 -8.44 10.03
CA LYS A 198 9.06 -8.38 11.22
C LYS A 198 9.78 -7.03 11.33
N LEU A 199 10.36 -6.55 10.22
CA LEU A 199 11.01 -5.23 10.21
C LEU A 199 10.02 -4.12 10.55
N MET A 200 8.85 -4.12 9.92
CA MET A 200 7.83 -3.10 10.16
C MET A 200 7.35 -3.13 11.61
N VAL A 201 7.11 -4.31 12.18
CA VAL A 201 6.74 -4.49 13.59
C VAL A 201 7.86 -4.00 14.52
N ASN A 202 9.12 -4.31 14.21
CA ASN A 202 10.27 -3.83 15.00
C ASN A 202 10.34 -2.28 14.99
N LEU A 203 10.22 -1.64 13.80
CA LEU A 203 10.25 -0.19 13.68
C LEU A 203 9.08 0.48 14.41
N LEU A 204 7.92 -0.17 14.39
CA LEU A 204 6.70 0.33 15.03
C LEU A 204 6.74 0.22 16.55
N LEU A 205 7.17 -0.92 17.08
CA LEU A 205 7.01 -1.27 18.49
C LEU A 205 8.30 -1.16 19.34
N ALA A 206 9.49 -1.22 18.74
CA ALA A 206 10.74 -1.13 19.48
C ALA A 206 10.88 0.16 20.32
N PRO A 207 10.41 1.34 19.88
CA PRO A 207 10.44 2.56 20.68
C PRO A 207 9.49 2.56 21.88
N GLU A 208 8.48 1.68 21.89
CA GLU A 208 7.32 1.72 22.81
C GLU A 208 7.66 1.18 24.22
N GLN A 209 8.00 2.06 25.13
CA GLN A 209 8.31 1.69 26.52
C GLN A 209 7.07 1.20 27.30
N ASP A 210 5.89 1.67 26.95
CA ASP A 210 4.62 1.30 27.59
C ASP A 210 4.31 -0.20 27.48
N LEU A 211 4.79 -0.86 26.42
CA LEU A 211 4.60 -2.30 26.23
C LEU A 211 5.24 -3.15 27.35
N ARG A 212 6.17 -2.59 28.11
CA ARG A 212 6.84 -3.28 29.23
C ARG A 212 6.09 -3.20 30.56
N ARG A 213 4.96 -2.47 30.59
CA ARG A 213 4.11 -2.35 31.79
C ARG A 213 3.31 -3.62 32.01
N SER A 214 3.12 -4.03 33.28
CA SER A 214 2.27 -5.17 33.64
C SER A 214 0.81 -4.94 33.18
N HIS A 215 0.20 -5.99 32.64
CA HIS A 215 -1.22 -6.01 32.25
C HIS A 215 -1.64 -4.92 31.25
N VAL A 216 -0.70 -4.45 30.42
CA VAL A 216 -1.03 -3.46 29.39
C VAL A 216 -1.95 -4.08 28.32
N VAL A 217 -3.00 -3.34 27.97
CA VAL A 217 -3.90 -3.67 26.85
C VAL A 217 -3.58 -2.74 25.70
N LYS A 218 -3.35 -3.28 24.51
CA LYS A 218 -3.04 -2.53 23.30
C LYS A 218 -3.86 -3.03 22.12
N THR A 219 -4.38 -2.13 21.34
CA THR A 219 -5.18 -2.44 20.15
C THR A 219 -4.31 -2.35 18.90
N ILE A 220 -4.46 -3.34 18.01
CA ILE A 220 -3.73 -3.43 16.73
C ILE A 220 -4.76 -3.55 15.62
N TYR A 221 -4.63 -2.73 14.58
CA TYR A 221 -5.57 -2.70 13.46
C TYR A 221 -4.87 -2.80 12.10
N ASP A 222 -5.45 -3.62 11.21
CA ASP A 222 -5.05 -3.73 9.82
C ASP A 222 -6.28 -3.57 8.91
N PRO A 223 -6.39 -2.46 8.16
CA PRO A 223 -7.53 -2.18 7.27
C PRO A 223 -7.55 -2.98 5.96
N ALA A 224 -6.50 -3.75 5.69
CA ALA A 224 -6.34 -4.64 4.53
C ALA A 224 -5.64 -5.91 4.97
N CYS A 225 -6.23 -6.60 5.97
CA CYS A 225 -5.54 -7.59 6.78
C CYS A 225 -5.15 -8.88 6.03
N GLY A 226 -5.72 -9.12 4.86
CA GLY A 226 -5.47 -10.35 4.12
C GLY A 226 -5.72 -11.58 5.00
N THR A 227 -4.72 -12.44 5.11
CA THR A 227 -4.77 -13.64 5.97
C THR A 227 -4.37 -13.39 7.42
N GLY A 228 -4.18 -12.14 7.84
CA GLY A 228 -3.85 -11.77 9.21
C GLY A 228 -2.38 -11.88 9.59
N GLY A 229 -1.48 -12.02 8.61
CA GLY A 229 -0.04 -12.20 8.85
C GLY A 229 0.59 -11.07 9.67
N MET A 230 0.23 -9.81 9.40
CA MET A 230 0.74 -8.66 10.16
C MET A 230 0.22 -8.64 11.60
N LEU A 231 -1.05 -8.90 11.79
CA LEU A 231 -1.67 -8.97 13.11
C LEU A 231 -0.99 -10.05 13.97
N SER A 232 -0.79 -11.23 13.39
CA SER A 232 -0.16 -12.37 14.08
C SER A 232 1.30 -12.11 14.48
N VAL A 233 2.09 -11.46 13.62
CA VAL A 233 3.50 -11.14 13.94
C VAL A 233 3.58 -10.04 14.99
N ALA A 234 2.71 -9.02 14.92
CA ALA A 234 2.66 -7.95 15.92
C ALA A 234 2.21 -8.47 17.30
N GLU A 235 1.20 -9.32 17.33
CA GLU A 235 0.76 -10.02 18.55
C GLU A 235 1.92 -10.78 19.20
N LYS A 236 2.57 -11.64 18.41
CA LYS A 236 3.71 -12.43 18.89
C LYS A 236 4.82 -11.56 19.44
N TYR A 237 5.18 -10.48 18.75
CA TYR A 237 6.21 -9.55 19.21
C TYR A 237 5.88 -8.96 20.58
N ILE A 238 4.65 -8.51 20.78
CA ILE A 238 4.19 -7.93 22.04
C ILE A 238 4.20 -9.00 23.15
N ARG A 239 3.71 -10.21 22.90
CA ARG A 239 3.72 -11.31 23.88
C ARG A 239 5.14 -11.80 24.21
N ASP A 240 6.04 -11.84 23.24
CA ASP A 240 7.46 -12.20 23.49
C ASP A 240 8.16 -11.11 24.34
N LEU A 241 7.81 -9.84 24.14
CA LEU A 241 8.33 -8.73 24.92
C LEU A 241 7.75 -8.67 26.33
N ASN A 242 6.46 -8.98 26.48
CA ASN A 242 5.72 -8.93 27.73
C ASN A 242 4.57 -9.94 27.75
N HIS A 243 4.75 -11.06 28.45
CA HIS A 243 3.75 -12.14 28.54
C HIS A 243 2.46 -11.72 29.25
N GLU A 244 2.47 -10.63 30.03
CA GLU A 244 1.29 -10.08 30.71
C GLU A 244 0.52 -9.08 29.83
N ALA A 245 1.09 -8.68 28.70
CA ALA A 245 0.41 -7.78 27.78
C ALA A 245 -0.75 -8.51 27.06
N LYS A 246 -1.85 -7.77 26.84
CA LYS A 246 -3.01 -8.25 26.12
C LYS A 246 -3.20 -7.45 24.83
N PRO A 247 -2.60 -7.86 23.71
CA PRO A 247 -2.93 -7.29 22.40
C PRO A 247 -4.36 -7.68 22.01
N LEU A 248 -5.12 -6.72 21.49
CA LEU A 248 -6.44 -6.93 20.90
C LEU A 248 -6.34 -6.66 19.40
N LEU A 249 -6.61 -7.67 18.60
CA LEU A 249 -6.43 -7.64 17.17
C LEU A 249 -7.74 -7.25 16.47
N TYR A 250 -7.64 -6.34 15.52
CA TYR A 250 -8.74 -5.89 14.65
C TYR A 250 -8.27 -5.93 13.20
N GLY A 251 -9.13 -6.40 12.31
CA GLY A 251 -8.83 -6.47 10.90
C GLY A 251 -10.05 -6.25 10.04
N GLN A 252 -9.83 -5.80 8.82
CA GLN A 252 -10.86 -5.76 7.80
C GLN A 252 -10.26 -6.13 6.46
N ASP A 253 -10.99 -6.94 5.68
CA ASP A 253 -10.63 -7.27 4.30
C ASP A 253 -11.89 -7.43 3.45
N TRP A 254 -11.80 -7.16 2.17
CA TRP A 254 -12.92 -7.31 1.23
C TRP A 254 -12.95 -8.68 0.55
N ASN A 255 -11.85 -9.43 0.63
CA ASN A 255 -11.68 -10.73 0.01
C ASN A 255 -12.21 -11.84 0.93
N ASP A 256 -13.26 -12.54 0.51
CA ASP A 256 -13.91 -13.61 1.28
C ASP A 256 -12.94 -14.72 1.71
N GLU A 257 -12.03 -15.14 0.80
CA GLU A 257 -11.10 -16.25 1.08
C GLU A 257 -10.04 -15.83 2.10
N ALA A 258 -9.46 -14.63 1.93
CA ALA A 258 -8.45 -14.07 2.85
C ALA A 258 -9.05 -13.85 4.24
N TRP A 259 -10.24 -13.23 4.31
CA TRP A 259 -10.99 -13.05 5.54
C TRP A 259 -11.26 -14.38 6.26
N ALA A 260 -11.71 -15.41 5.53
CA ALA A 260 -12.02 -16.72 6.12
C ALA A 260 -10.77 -17.39 6.71
N VAL A 261 -9.60 -17.26 6.03
CA VAL A 261 -8.32 -17.76 6.54
C VAL A 261 -7.91 -16.97 7.78
N CYS A 262 -7.96 -15.65 7.75
CA CYS A 262 -7.62 -14.78 8.89
C CYS A 262 -8.47 -15.13 10.12
N ARG A 263 -9.78 -15.22 9.94
CA ARG A 263 -10.71 -15.55 11.01
C ARG A 263 -10.47 -16.97 11.58
N SER A 264 -10.11 -17.90 10.71
CA SER A 264 -9.73 -19.25 11.14
C SER A 264 -8.48 -19.25 12.03
N ASP A 265 -7.48 -18.47 11.67
CA ASP A 265 -6.23 -18.32 12.45
C ASP A 265 -6.51 -17.69 13.82
N MET A 266 -7.35 -16.64 13.88
CA MET A 266 -7.78 -16.03 15.15
C MET A 266 -8.47 -17.03 16.07
N LEU A 267 -9.43 -17.81 15.53
CA LEU A 267 -10.14 -18.84 16.31
C LEU A 267 -9.20 -19.93 16.85
N ILE A 268 -8.22 -20.37 16.05
CA ILE A 268 -7.23 -21.37 16.45
C ILE A 268 -6.36 -20.86 17.60
N LYS A 269 -6.03 -19.58 17.60
CA LYS A 269 -5.23 -18.90 18.64
C LYS A 269 -6.04 -18.55 19.88
N GLY A 270 -7.36 -18.66 19.83
CA GLY A 270 -8.27 -18.24 20.89
C GLY A 270 -8.46 -16.71 20.97
N GLU A 271 -8.08 -16.01 19.89
CA GLU A 271 -8.33 -14.59 19.73
C GLU A 271 -9.78 -14.32 19.29
N ASP A 272 -10.23 -13.08 19.47
CA ASP A 272 -11.59 -12.70 19.10
C ASP A 272 -11.73 -12.54 17.57
N ALA A 273 -12.24 -13.59 16.93
CA ALA A 273 -12.44 -13.61 15.50
C ALA A 273 -13.54 -12.65 15.00
N ASP A 274 -14.42 -12.15 15.88
CA ASP A 274 -15.47 -11.20 15.52
C ASP A 274 -14.90 -9.79 15.26
N ASN A 275 -13.67 -9.54 15.70
CA ASN A 275 -12.91 -8.33 15.36
C ASN A 275 -12.35 -8.34 13.92
N ILE A 276 -12.49 -9.45 13.18
CA ILE A 276 -12.10 -9.55 11.78
C ILE A 276 -13.34 -9.38 10.91
N ALA A 277 -13.47 -8.22 10.28
CA ALA A 277 -14.63 -7.83 9.51
C ALA A 277 -14.44 -8.09 8.00
N LEU A 278 -15.53 -8.50 7.34
CA LEU A 278 -15.58 -8.61 5.87
C LEU A 278 -16.22 -7.37 5.27
N GLY A 279 -15.56 -6.76 4.30
CA GLY A 279 -16.11 -5.66 3.53
C GLY A 279 -15.07 -4.64 3.09
N ASP A 280 -15.50 -3.77 2.20
CA ASP A 280 -14.68 -2.67 1.68
C ASP A 280 -14.44 -1.62 2.79
N THR A 281 -13.19 -1.38 3.13
CA THR A 281 -12.75 -0.46 4.19
C THR A 281 -13.21 0.99 3.96
N PHE A 282 -13.35 1.40 2.70
CA PHE A 282 -13.71 2.78 2.38
C PHE A 282 -15.21 3.02 2.47
N THR A 283 -16.02 2.10 1.94
CA THR A 283 -17.47 2.28 1.83
C THR A 283 -18.25 1.62 2.98
N LYS A 284 -17.63 0.68 3.68
CA LYS A 284 -18.23 -0.07 4.79
C LYS A 284 -17.22 -0.27 5.91
N ASP A 285 -16.79 0.82 6.54
CA ASP A 285 -15.88 0.77 7.68
C ASP A 285 -16.55 0.09 8.90
N ALA A 286 -16.26 -1.19 9.10
CA ALA A 286 -16.80 -1.97 10.21
C ALA A 286 -16.26 -1.54 11.58
N HIS A 287 -15.12 -0.85 11.59
CA HIS A 287 -14.47 -0.36 12.80
C HIS A 287 -14.58 1.17 12.95
N ALA A 288 -15.60 1.79 12.33
CA ALA A 288 -15.83 3.24 12.47
C ALA A 288 -16.15 3.65 13.93
N ARG A 289 -16.89 2.80 14.63
CA ARG A 289 -17.34 3.06 16.00
C ARG A 289 -17.09 1.85 16.90
N ASP A 290 -16.92 2.13 18.19
CA ASP A 290 -16.88 1.12 19.23
C ASP A 290 -18.30 0.67 19.66
N GLU A 291 -18.38 -0.22 20.65
CA GLU A 291 -19.65 -0.73 21.19
C GLU A 291 -20.49 0.36 21.87
N GLN A 292 -19.86 1.45 22.29
CA GLN A 292 -20.50 2.61 22.90
C GLN A 292 -20.93 3.65 21.85
N GLY A 293 -20.70 3.38 20.55
CA GLY A 293 -21.02 4.27 19.43
C GLY A 293 -20.05 5.43 19.26
N GLN A 294 -18.91 5.43 19.99
CA GLN A 294 -17.86 6.43 19.86
C GLN A 294 -16.93 6.10 18.70
N LYS A 295 -16.24 7.10 18.16
CA LYS A 295 -15.23 6.88 17.10
C LYS A 295 -14.15 5.93 17.63
N ARG A 296 -13.97 4.80 16.95
CA ARG A 296 -12.94 3.82 17.32
C ARG A 296 -11.58 4.30 16.91
N SER A 297 -10.61 4.18 17.81
CA SER A 297 -9.21 4.48 17.59
C SER A 297 -8.33 3.31 18.05
N PHE A 298 -7.10 3.23 17.53
CA PHE A 298 -6.20 2.13 17.79
C PHE A 298 -4.82 2.62 18.23
N ASP A 299 -4.14 1.84 19.08
CA ASP A 299 -2.77 2.15 19.52
C ASP A 299 -1.77 1.97 18.37
N TYR A 300 -1.86 0.83 17.67
CA TYR A 300 -0.97 0.47 16.56
C TYR A 300 -1.77 0.09 15.32
N MET A 301 -1.29 0.51 14.18
CA MET A 301 -1.89 0.16 12.90
C MET A 301 -0.83 -0.27 11.91
N LEU A 302 -1.11 -1.34 11.17
CA LEU A 302 -0.19 -1.96 10.22
C LEU A 302 -0.95 -2.24 8.93
N ALA A 303 -0.38 -1.91 7.77
CA ALA A 303 -1.00 -2.26 6.49
C ALA A 303 0.01 -2.48 5.38
N ASN A 304 -0.31 -3.39 4.48
CA ASN A 304 0.26 -3.47 3.15
C ASN A 304 -0.90 -3.38 2.13
N PRO A 305 -1.39 -2.16 1.84
CA PRO A 305 -2.48 -1.99 0.91
C PRO A 305 -2.08 -2.42 -0.51
N PRO A 306 -3.02 -2.80 -1.37
CA PRO A 306 -2.72 -3.15 -2.75
C PRO A 306 -2.14 -1.95 -3.51
N PHE A 307 -1.02 -2.17 -4.25
CA PHE A 307 -0.33 -1.13 -5.01
C PHE A 307 -0.93 -0.95 -6.40
N GLY A 308 -1.15 0.32 -6.80
CA GLY A 308 -1.62 0.62 -8.15
C GLY A 308 -3.01 0.08 -8.45
N VAL A 309 -3.84 -0.13 -7.43
CA VAL A 309 -5.21 -0.59 -7.60
C VAL A 309 -6.16 0.58 -7.73
N GLU A 310 -7.00 0.50 -8.76
CA GLU A 310 -8.00 1.51 -9.07
C GLU A 310 -9.10 1.53 -8.00
N TRP A 311 -9.47 2.74 -7.54
CA TRP A 311 -10.54 2.95 -6.56
C TRP A 311 -11.80 3.62 -7.16
N LYS A 312 -12.00 3.48 -8.46
CA LYS A 312 -13.13 4.07 -9.19
C LYS A 312 -14.50 3.63 -8.67
N GLN A 313 -14.61 2.40 -8.19
CA GLN A 313 -15.86 1.90 -7.61
C GLN A 313 -16.23 2.65 -6.32
N GLN A 314 -15.26 3.07 -5.53
CA GLN A 314 -15.43 3.79 -4.29
C GLN A 314 -15.44 5.32 -4.48
N GLN A 315 -15.09 5.82 -5.66
CA GLN A 315 -14.85 7.23 -5.95
C GLN A 315 -15.97 8.15 -5.44
N ARG A 316 -17.21 7.84 -5.83
CA ARG A 316 -18.36 8.67 -5.45
C ARG A 316 -18.53 8.78 -3.93
N TYR A 317 -18.27 7.72 -3.21
CA TYR A 317 -18.37 7.69 -1.75
C TYR A 317 -17.25 8.52 -1.11
N ILE A 318 -16.02 8.31 -1.54
CA ILE A 318 -14.82 8.99 -1.03
C ILE A 318 -14.87 10.49 -1.30
N GLU A 319 -15.21 10.89 -2.52
CA GLU A 319 -15.34 12.31 -2.90
C GLU A 319 -16.50 12.99 -2.15
N HIS A 320 -17.62 12.28 -1.98
CA HIS A 320 -18.71 12.81 -1.15
C HIS A 320 -18.30 13.03 0.30
N GLU A 321 -17.57 12.09 0.91
CA GLU A 321 -17.06 12.26 2.28
C GLU A 321 -16.08 13.43 2.36
N ARG A 322 -15.14 13.52 1.41
CA ARG A 322 -14.19 14.65 1.32
C ARG A 322 -14.90 15.98 1.24
N ASP A 323 -15.86 16.12 0.32
CA ASP A 323 -16.50 17.39 0.02
C ASP A 323 -17.49 17.82 1.09
N SER A 324 -18.14 16.86 1.79
CA SER A 324 -19.12 17.16 2.84
C SER A 324 -18.52 17.32 4.22
N LEU A 325 -17.46 16.61 4.57
CA LEU A 325 -16.87 16.58 5.91
C LEU A 325 -15.50 17.28 5.98
N GLY A 326 -14.79 17.45 4.86
CA GLY A 326 -13.44 17.98 4.87
C GLY A 326 -12.53 17.22 5.84
N TYR A 327 -11.78 17.94 6.66
CA TYR A 327 -10.90 17.36 7.69
C TYR A 327 -11.62 16.74 8.90
N GLN A 328 -12.95 16.79 8.96
CA GLN A 328 -13.74 16.04 9.95
C GLN A 328 -14.02 14.61 9.48
N GLY A 329 -13.83 14.33 8.18
CA GLY A 329 -13.85 13.01 7.57
C GLY A 329 -12.44 12.49 7.33
N ARG A 330 -12.35 11.32 6.71
CA ARG A 330 -11.08 10.62 6.46
C ARG A 330 -10.23 11.24 5.34
N PHE A 331 -10.87 11.83 4.31
CA PHE A 331 -10.23 12.16 3.04
C PHE A 331 -10.08 13.67 2.78
N GLY A 332 -10.14 14.47 3.84
CA GLY A 332 -10.13 15.94 3.75
C GLY A 332 -8.84 16.54 3.20
N ALA A 333 -7.71 15.83 3.31
CA ALA A 333 -6.44 16.31 2.77
C ALA A 333 -6.37 16.24 1.23
N GLY A 334 -7.23 15.43 0.60
CA GLY A 334 -7.27 15.27 -0.86
C GLY A 334 -7.45 13.81 -1.27
N THR A 335 -7.61 13.59 -2.57
CA THR A 335 -7.75 12.25 -3.13
C THR A 335 -6.64 12.00 -4.15
N PRO A 336 -5.96 10.83 -4.10
CA PRO A 336 -4.95 10.48 -5.08
C PRO A 336 -5.59 10.20 -6.44
N ARG A 337 -4.78 10.04 -7.48
CA ARG A 337 -5.25 9.62 -8.80
C ARG A 337 -6.04 8.31 -8.73
N ILE A 338 -7.03 8.15 -9.62
CA ILE A 338 -7.98 7.02 -9.60
C ILE A 338 -7.30 5.65 -9.69
N ASN A 339 -6.18 5.54 -10.38
CA ASN A 339 -5.49 4.27 -10.60
C ASN A 339 -4.54 3.85 -9.46
N ASP A 340 -4.51 4.58 -8.33
CA ASP A 340 -3.70 4.21 -7.16
C ASP A 340 -4.34 4.70 -5.85
N GLY A 341 -5.04 3.80 -5.16
CA GLY A 341 -5.76 4.09 -3.91
C GLY A 341 -4.93 3.95 -2.63
N ALA A 342 -3.63 3.66 -2.71
CA ALA A 342 -2.83 3.33 -1.52
C ALA A 342 -2.82 4.44 -0.44
N LEU A 343 -2.76 5.71 -0.85
CA LEU A 343 -2.82 6.85 0.09
C LEU A 343 -4.19 7.03 0.78
N LEU A 344 -5.26 6.45 0.25
CA LEU A 344 -6.57 6.45 0.93
C LEU A 344 -6.54 5.56 2.17
N PHE A 345 -5.84 4.42 2.12
CA PHE A 345 -5.63 3.57 3.29
C PHE A 345 -4.85 4.32 4.39
N LEU A 346 -3.81 5.07 4.01
CA LEU A 346 -3.06 5.87 4.98
C LEU A 346 -3.95 6.94 5.64
N GLN A 347 -4.75 7.67 4.87
CA GLN A 347 -5.68 8.66 5.42
C GLN A 347 -6.73 7.99 6.34
N HIS A 348 -7.24 6.82 5.96
CA HIS A 348 -8.14 6.04 6.81
C HIS A 348 -7.48 5.64 8.15
N MET A 349 -6.19 5.22 8.12
CA MET A 349 -5.46 4.88 9.34
C MET A 349 -5.19 6.13 10.20
N ILE A 350 -4.84 7.26 9.59
CA ILE A 350 -4.63 8.53 10.30
C ILE A 350 -5.91 8.97 11.01
N ASP A 351 -7.08 8.82 10.36
CA ASP A 351 -8.37 9.12 10.98
C ASP A 351 -8.64 8.30 12.24
N LYS A 352 -8.08 7.11 12.34
CA LYS A 352 -8.22 6.20 13.50
C LYS A 352 -7.11 6.34 14.54
N MET A 353 -6.26 7.35 14.46
CA MET A 353 -5.30 7.64 15.51
C MET A 353 -6.00 8.09 16.80
N ARG A 354 -5.49 7.62 17.93
CA ARG A 354 -5.84 8.14 19.26
C ARG A 354 -5.31 9.56 19.42
N PRO A 355 -5.97 10.41 20.18
CA PRO A 355 -5.40 11.70 20.54
C PRO A 355 -4.02 11.57 21.19
N ALA A 356 -3.09 12.46 20.86
CA ALA A 356 -1.75 12.45 21.48
C ALA A 356 -1.79 12.59 23.01
N SER A 357 -2.81 13.29 23.54
CA SER A 357 -3.06 13.41 25.00
C SER A 357 -3.43 12.08 25.68
N GLU A 358 -3.86 11.09 24.90
CA GLU A 358 -4.22 9.74 25.37
C GLU A 358 -3.15 8.69 25.03
N GLY A 359 -1.92 9.13 24.71
CA GLY A 359 -0.80 8.27 24.35
C GLY A 359 -0.53 8.21 22.85
N GLY A 360 -1.43 8.73 22.00
CA GLY A 360 -1.26 8.74 20.56
C GLY A 360 -1.31 7.36 19.92
N SER A 361 -0.88 7.30 18.65
CA SER A 361 -0.83 6.09 17.85
C SER A 361 0.43 6.02 17.01
N ARG A 362 0.77 4.81 16.56
CA ARG A 362 1.81 4.57 15.56
C ARG A 362 1.26 3.76 14.39
N ILE A 363 1.63 4.16 13.18
CA ILE A 363 1.22 3.53 11.92
C ILE A 363 2.46 3.02 11.20
N GLY A 364 2.43 1.77 10.75
CA GLY A 364 3.38 1.20 9.81
C GLY A 364 2.66 0.83 8.51
N ILE A 365 3.10 1.37 7.39
CA ILE A 365 2.48 1.08 6.08
C ILE A 365 3.54 0.85 5.01
N VAL A 366 3.28 -0.14 4.16
CA VAL A 366 4.15 -0.43 3.00
C VAL A 366 3.60 0.26 1.78
N PHE A 367 4.50 0.91 1.02
CA PHE A 367 4.17 1.56 -0.25
C PHE A 367 5.15 1.17 -1.35
N ASN A 368 4.71 1.33 -2.59
CA ASN A 368 5.61 1.47 -3.74
C ASN A 368 6.17 2.91 -3.80
N GLY A 369 6.92 3.26 -4.87
CA GLY A 369 7.47 4.61 -5.03
C GLY A 369 6.42 5.70 -5.32
N SER A 370 5.24 5.35 -5.79
CA SER A 370 4.22 6.31 -6.23
C SER A 370 3.84 7.35 -5.16
N PRO A 371 3.55 6.98 -3.90
CA PRO A 371 3.25 7.93 -2.83
C PRO A 371 4.35 8.95 -2.55
N LEU A 372 5.62 8.63 -2.85
CA LEU A 372 6.75 9.55 -2.68
C LEU A 372 6.86 10.58 -3.81
N PHE A 373 6.66 10.16 -5.07
CA PHE A 373 7.08 10.92 -6.24
C PHE A 373 5.94 11.41 -7.11
N THR A 374 4.73 10.86 -6.98
CA THR A 374 3.60 11.23 -7.82
C THR A 374 2.90 12.49 -7.31
N GLY A 375 2.42 13.29 -8.25
CA GLY A 375 1.62 14.48 -7.99
C GLY A 375 2.46 15.75 -7.84
N ASP A 376 2.11 16.75 -8.65
CA ASP A 376 2.66 18.09 -8.60
C ASP A 376 1.98 18.93 -7.50
N ALA A 377 2.53 20.09 -7.17
CA ALA A 377 1.95 21.00 -6.17
C ALA A 377 0.46 21.27 -6.46
N GLY A 378 -0.37 21.12 -5.44
CA GLY A 378 -1.83 21.25 -5.55
C GLY A 378 -2.57 19.99 -6.02
N SER A 379 -1.86 18.90 -6.39
CA SER A 379 -2.51 17.60 -6.64
C SER A 379 -2.89 16.92 -5.32
N GLY A 380 -3.84 15.96 -5.39
CA GLY A 380 -4.28 15.24 -4.21
C GLY A 380 -3.15 14.52 -3.47
N GLU A 381 -2.23 13.86 -4.20
CA GLU A 381 -1.07 13.19 -3.58
C GLU A 381 -0.13 14.19 -2.90
N SER A 382 0.14 15.33 -3.53
CA SER A 382 0.98 16.39 -2.95
C SER A 382 0.34 16.99 -1.69
N GLU A 383 -0.97 17.26 -1.72
CA GLU A 383 -1.68 17.81 -0.56
C GLU A 383 -1.77 16.80 0.60
N ILE A 384 -1.91 15.50 0.34
CA ILE A 384 -1.85 14.46 1.37
C ILE A 384 -0.46 14.44 2.03
N ARG A 385 0.64 14.46 1.22
CA ARG A 385 2.01 14.52 1.77
C ARG A 385 2.22 15.79 2.60
N ARG A 386 1.79 16.94 2.08
CA ARG A 386 1.86 18.23 2.78
C ARG A 386 1.16 18.14 4.13
N TRP A 387 -0.09 17.64 4.17
CA TRP A 387 -0.86 17.47 5.40
C TRP A 387 -0.13 16.60 6.44
N ILE A 388 0.48 15.48 6.01
CA ILE A 388 1.22 14.58 6.89
C ILE A 388 2.47 15.27 7.45
N ILE A 389 3.22 16.00 6.64
CA ILE A 389 4.46 16.67 7.03
C ILE A 389 4.18 17.88 7.91
N GLU A 390 3.18 18.71 7.56
CA GLU A 390 2.81 19.90 8.36
C GLU A 390 2.27 19.54 9.76
N ASN A 391 1.61 18.37 9.88
CA ASN A 391 1.19 17.85 11.18
C ASN A 391 2.30 17.09 11.93
N ASP A 392 3.49 17.01 11.37
CA ASP A 392 4.66 16.36 11.96
C ASP A 392 4.43 14.87 12.30
N TRP A 393 3.72 14.14 11.45
CA TRP A 393 3.39 12.74 11.71
C TRP A 393 4.37 11.75 11.10
N LEU A 394 5.02 12.05 9.98
CA LEU A 394 5.98 11.15 9.35
C LEU A 394 7.28 11.08 10.17
N GLU A 395 7.61 9.88 10.69
CA GLU A 395 8.79 9.66 11.52
C GLU A 395 9.97 9.12 10.71
N VAL A 396 9.75 8.11 9.89
CA VAL A 396 10.79 7.49 9.07
C VAL A 396 10.23 6.91 7.78
N VAL A 397 11.05 6.97 6.73
CA VAL A 397 10.86 6.21 5.48
C VAL A 397 12.05 5.28 5.30
N VAL A 398 11.80 3.99 5.14
CA VAL A 398 12.83 2.96 4.90
C VAL A 398 12.69 2.44 3.48
N ALA A 399 13.69 2.67 2.64
CA ALA A 399 13.77 2.08 1.30
C ALA A 399 14.22 0.62 1.39
N LEU A 400 13.38 -0.30 0.91
CA LEU A 400 13.64 -1.74 0.95
C LEU A 400 14.39 -2.23 -0.29
N PRO A 401 15.09 -3.38 -0.21
CA PRO A 401 15.66 -4.04 -1.38
C PRO A 401 14.58 -4.40 -2.41
N GLU A 402 14.94 -4.31 -3.69
CA GLU A 402 14.09 -4.82 -4.77
C GLU A 402 13.96 -6.35 -4.71
N GLN A 403 12.94 -6.89 -5.36
CA GLN A 403 12.70 -8.33 -5.45
C GLN A 403 12.50 -9.03 -4.10
N LEU A 404 12.01 -8.31 -3.09
CA LEU A 404 11.59 -8.88 -1.81
C LEU A 404 10.18 -9.48 -1.87
N PHE A 405 9.29 -8.91 -2.67
CA PHE A 405 7.88 -9.34 -2.77
C PHE A 405 7.67 -10.41 -3.83
N TYR A 406 6.64 -11.25 -3.63
CA TYR A 406 6.39 -12.41 -4.49
C TYR A 406 5.88 -12.03 -5.88
N ASN A 407 5.02 -11.01 -5.96
CA ASN A 407 4.30 -10.65 -7.18
C ASN A 407 4.85 -9.39 -7.87
N THR A 408 5.83 -8.72 -7.27
CA THR A 408 6.43 -7.52 -7.84
C THR A 408 7.93 -7.46 -7.64
N GLY A 409 8.63 -6.92 -8.63
CA GLY A 409 10.07 -6.63 -8.54
C GLY A 409 10.38 -5.17 -8.23
N ILE A 410 9.34 -4.32 -8.04
CA ILE A 410 9.52 -2.88 -7.81
C ILE A 410 10.10 -2.57 -6.44
N SER A 411 10.71 -1.40 -6.32
CA SER A 411 11.15 -0.85 -5.04
C SER A 411 9.95 -0.55 -4.15
N THR A 412 10.05 -0.93 -2.88
CA THR A 412 9.03 -0.71 -1.86
C THR A 412 9.62 0.03 -0.67
N TYR A 413 8.75 0.69 0.09
CA TYR A 413 9.13 1.56 1.19
C TYR A 413 8.24 1.28 2.39
N ILE A 414 8.82 1.25 3.59
CA ILE A 414 8.05 1.29 4.83
C ILE A 414 7.99 2.74 5.31
N TRP A 415 6.79 3.22 5.58
CA TRP A 415 6.57 4.49 6.26
C TRP A 415 6.12 4.22 7.68
N ILE A 416 6.74 4.89 8.64
CA ILE A 416 6.27 4.92 10.03
C ILE A 416 5.79 6.33 10.32
N LEU A 417 4.54 6.41 10.77
CA LEU A 417 3.92 7.65 11.22
C LEU A 417 3.53 7.55 12.69
N THR A 418 3.54 8.67 13.38
CA THR A 418 3.03 8.78 14.74
C THR A 418 2.61 10.23 15.03
N ASN A 419 1.54 10.40 15.79
CA ASN A 419 1.16 11.71 16.31
C ASN A 419 1.74 11.99 17.70
N HIS A 420 2.67 11.14 18.15
CA HIS A 420 3.35 11.26 19.43
C HIS A 420 4.87 11.01 19.27
N LYS A 421 5.53 11.84 18.44
CA LYS A 421 6.99 11.76 18.24
C LYS A 421 7.74 12.05 19.54
N GLU A 422 8.83 11.32 19.75
CA GLU A 422 9.82 11.65 20.79
C GLU A 422 10.38 13.06 20.57
N PRO A 423 10.74 13.80 21.65
CA PRO A 423 11.16 15.20 21.54
C PRO A 423 12.27 15.47 20.52
N GLN A 424 13.26 14.57 20.39
CA GLN A 424 14.37 14.71 19.45
C GLN A 424 13.99 14.48 17.99
N ARG A 425 12.81 13.85 17.73
CA ARG A 425 12.29 13.56 16.39
C ARG A 425 11.28 14.59 15.89
N LYS A 426 10.84 15.51 16.78
CA LYS A 426 9.87 16.54 16.42
C LYS A 426 10.42 17.46 15.34
N GLY A 427 9.60 17.74 14.31
CA GLY A 427 9.95 18.56 13.15
C GLY A 427 10.94 17.89 12.19
N LYS A 428 11.19 16.58 12.34
CA LYS A 428 12.18 15.86 11.55
C LYS A 428 11.65 14.56 10.99
N VAL A 429 12.25 14.13 9.86
CA VAL A 429 12.00 12.84 9.21
C VAL A 429 13.33 12.14 8.97
N GLN A 430 13.42 10.87 9.33
CA GLN A 430 14.58 10.03 9.04
C GLN A 430 14.36 9.27 7.73
N LEU A 431 15.35 9.26 6.84
CA LEU A 431 15.38 8.41 5.65
C LEU A 431 16.43 7.33 5.84
N ILE A 432 16.04 6.06 5.71
CA ILE A 432 16.94 4.90 5.82
C ILE A 432 17.00 4.17 4.49
N ASP A 433 18.20 4.07 3.92
CA ASP A 433 18.49 3.30 2.72
C ASP A 433 18.89 1.86 3.06
N ALA A 434 17.91 0.96 3.07
CA ALA A 434 18.13 -0.46 3.31
C ALA A 434 18.23 -1.29 2.00
N ARG A 435 18.32 -0.65 0.81
CA ARG A 435 18.33 -1.34 -0.50
C ARG A 435 19.43 -2.38 -0.66
N HIS A 436 20.48 -2.29 0.15
CA HIS A 436 21.59 -3.23 0.15
C HIS A 436 21.50 -4.33 1.20
N HIS A 437 20.55 -4.26 2.15
CA HIS A 437 20.40 -5.19 3.28
C HIS A 437 19.63 -6.47 2.85
N TRP A 438 20.20 -7.24 1.96
CA TRP A 438 19.58 -8.46 1.46
C TRP A 438 20.57 -9.61 1.29
N VAL A 439 20.04 -10.82 1.30
CA VAL A 439 20.72 -12.05 0.95
C VAL A 439 19.97 -12.76 -0.19
N PRO A 440 20.66 -13.47 -1.09
CA PRO A 440 19.98 -14.18 -2.16
C PRO A 440 19.15 -15.34 -1.63
N MET A 441 18.05 -15.65 -2.29
CA MET A 441 17.30 -16.87 -2.05
C MET A 441 17.93 -18.04 -2.80
N GLU A 442 17.95 -19.23 -2.19
CA GLU A 442 18.41 -20.47 -2.83
C GLU A 442 17.53 -20.85 -4.03
N LYS A 443 16.23 -20.59 -3.90
CA LYS A 443 15.23 -20.78 -4.95
C LYS A 443 14.34 -19.57 -5.02
N SER A 444 14.18 -19.01 -6.22
CA SER A 444 13.25 -17.88 -6.44
C SER A 444 11.79 -18.33 -6.26
N LEU A 445 10.96 -17.42 -5.76
CA LEU A 445 9.53 -17.61 -5.57
C LEU A 445 8.80 -16.48 -6.32
N GLY A 446 8.40 -16.74 -7.56
CA GLY A 446 7.89 -15.71 -8.45
C GLY A 446 8.93 -14.61 -8.69
N ASN A 447 8.56 -13.36 -8.45
CA ASN A 447 9.46 -12.21 -8.53
C ASN A 447 10.39 -12.07 -7.32
N LYS A 448 10.10 -12.75 -6.20
CA LYS A 448 10.94 -12.74 -5.01
C LYS A 448 12.20 -13.55 -5.23
N ARG A 449 13.35 -12.87 -5.26
CA ARG A 449 14.70 -13.46 -5.44
C ARG A 449 15.62 -13.14 -4.27
N ARG A 450 15.22 -12.20 -3.43
CA ARG A 450 15.97 -11.69 -2.29
C ARG A 450 15.13 -11.83 -1.02
N ARG A 451 15.80 -11.90 0.10
CA ARG A 451 15.21 -11.81 1.43
C ARG A 451 16.10 -10.95 2.32
N MET A 452 15.55 -10.41 3.37
CA MET A 452 16.36 -9.73 4.38
C MET A 452 16.96 -10.77 5.32
N GLY A 453 18.24 -10.61 5.68
CA GLY A 453 18.91 -11.49 6.60
C GLY A 453 18.32 -11.37 8.01
N ASP A 454 18.03 -12.52 8.61
CA ASP A 454 17.48 -12.63 9.97
C ASP A 454 18.05 -13.88 10.65
N PRO A 455 18.96 -13.73 11.64
CA PRO A 455 19.55 -14.86 12.37
C PRO A 455 18.51 -15.68 13.15
N SER A 456 17.36 -15.11 13.49
CA SER A 456 16.27 -15.83 14.15
C SER A 456 15.59 -16.87 13.25
N ASP A 457 15.60 -16.64 11.94
CA ASP A 457 15.08 -17.60 10.94
C ASP A 457 16.18 -18.54 10.43
N LYS A 458 17.35 -17.98 10.11
CA LYS A 458 18.54 -18.73 9.65
C LYS A 458 19.77 -18.27 10.43
N PRO A 459 20.31 -19.07 11.37
CA PRO A 459 21.38 -18.65 12.28
C PRO A 459 22.66 -18.13 11.63
N LYS A 460 22.89 -18.45 10.36
CA LYS A 460 24.07 -17.97 9.60
C LYS A 460 23.82 -16.67 8.83
N ASP A 461 22.60 -16.16 8.85
CA ASP A 461 22.29 -14.90 8.19
C ASP A 461 22.90 -13.70 8.91
N PRO A 462 23.27 -12.65 8.18
CA PRO A 462 23.55 -11.35 8.80
C PRO A 462 22.27 -10.77 9.43
N ASP A 463 22.42 -10.08 10.55
CA ASP A 463 21.31 -9.43 11.27
C ASP A 463 20.93 -8.09 10.62
N TYR A 464 20.34 -8.13 9.42
CA TYR A 464 19.93 -6.94 8.70
C TYR A 464 18.66 -6.30 9.28
N LEU A 465 17.74 -7.10 9.80
CA LEU A 465 16.55 -6.56 10.48
C LEU A 465 16.94 -5.79 11.75
N GLY A 466 17.81 -6.36 12.57
CA GLY A 466 18.32 -5.69 13.76
C GLY A 466 19.17 -4.45 13.43
N ASP A 467 19.93 -4.47 12.33
CA ASP A 467 20.72 -3.32 11.92
C ASP A 467 19.86 -2.13 11.52
N ILE A 468 18.82 -2.33 10.71
CA ILE A 468 17.88 -1.28 10.32
C ILE A 468 17.11 -0.77 11.55
N THR A 469 16.69 -1.66 12.44
CA THR A 469 16.04 -1.27 13.71
C THR A 469 16.93 -0.41 14.58
N ARG A 470 18.25 -0.74 14.68
CA ARG A 470 19.23 0.08 15.39
C ARG A 470 19.46 1.43 14.74
N LEU A 471 19.55 1.51 13.40
CA LEU A 471 19.64 2.78 12.66
C LEU A 471 18.47 3.70 12.97
N HIS A 472 17.27 3.14 12.99
CA HIS A 472 16.07 3.88 13.38
C HIS A 472 16.16 4.36 14.83
N GLY A 473 16.48 3.48 15.79
CA GLY A 473 16.55 3.83 17.21
C GLY A 473 17.64 4.84 17.55
N GLN A 474 18.79 4.78 16.86
CA GLN A 474 19.91 5.72 17.08
C GLN A 474 19.60 7.14 16.59
N PHE A 475 18.72 7.28 15.60
CA PHE A 475 18.32 8.58 15.02
C PHE A 475 19.52 9.50 14.74
N GLN A 476 20.55 8.96 14.10
CA GLN A 476 21.80 9.66 13.84
C GLN A 476 21.93 10.01 12.36
N GLU A 477 22.17 11.29 12.09
CA GLU A 477 22.48 11.78 10.75
C GLU A 477 23.81 11.23 10.24
N GLY A 478 23.87 10.91 8.94
CA GLY A 478 25.12 10.50 8.29
C GLY A 478 25.62 9.11 8.67
N SER A 479 24.77 8.28 9.34
CA SER A 479 25.15 6.91 9.64
C SER A 479 25.46 6.14 8.38
N SER A 480 26.61 5.47 8.34
CA SER A 480 27.12 4.76 7.17
C SER A 480 27.28 3.27 7.40
N ARG A 481 27.31 2.52 6.29
CA ARG A 481 27.64 1.08 6.25
C ARG A 481 28.68 0.82 5.19
N TRP A 482 29.49 -0.19 5.41
CA TRP A 482 30.38 -0.73 4.42
C TRP A 482 29.64 -1.75 3.58
N VAL A 483 29.62 -1.56 2.26
CA VAL A 483 28.98 -2.44 1.29
C VAL A 483 30.03 -3.03 0.39
N LEU A 484 30.08 -4.35 0.33
CA LEU A 484 30.99 -5.09 -0.56
C LEU A 484 30.28 -5.30 -1.92
N PHE A 485 30.90 -4.85 -2.98
CA PHE A 485 30.45 -5.05 -4.35
C PHE A 485 31.40 -6.03 -5.07
N ASP A 486 30.85 -6.87 -5.93
CA ASP A 486 31.63 -7.68 -6.88
C ASP A 486 32.05 -6.83 -8.11
N GLN A 487 32.76 -7.48 -9.03
CA GLN A 487 33.25 -6.83 -10.27
C GLN A 487 32.12 -6.32 -11.18
N ASP A 488 30.93 -6.88 -11.07
CA ASP A 488 29.73 -6.47 -11.82
C ASP A 488 28.91 -5.40 -11.09
N GLY A 489 29.40 -4.91 -9.95
CA GLY A 489 28.71 -3.91 -9.11
C GLY A 489 27.56 -4.48 -8.28
N LYS A 490 27.47 -5.81 -8.15
CA LYS A 490 26.43 -6.45 -7.35
C LYS A 490 26.84 -6.52 -5.88
N VAL A 491 25.87 -6.29 -4.98
CA VAL A 491 26.08 -6.38 -3.54
C VAL A 491 26.36 -7.81 -3.11
N VAL A 492 27.45 -8.00 -2.37
CA VAL A 492 27.87 -9.27 -1.78
C VAL A 492 27.56 -9.31 -0.29
N SER A 493 27.83 -8.21 0.44
CA SER A 493 27.63 -8.12 1.88
C SER A 493 27.51 -6.67 2.35
N VAL A 494 26.90 -6.48 3.52
CA VAL A 494 26.82 -5.20 4.23
C VAL A 494 27.37 -5.40 5.65
N SER A 495 28.20 -4.47 6.11
CA SER A 495 28.82 -4.49 7.45
C SER A 495 28.75 -3.11 8.11
N ASN A 496 28.52 -3.09 9.40
CA ASN A 496 28.64 -1.91 10.26
C ASN A 496 30.08 -1.67 10.76
N ILE A 497 30.99 -2.62 10.53
CA ILE A 497 32.40 -2.57 10.94
C ILE A 497 33.23 -2.32 9.69
N ALA A 498 34.23 -1.43 9.81
CA ALA A 498 35.20 -1.18 8.77
C ALA A 498 35.94 -2.49 8.40
N PRO A 499 36.13 -2.80 7.11
CA PRO A 499 36.89 -3.96 6.71
C PRO A 499 38.35 -3.79 7.11
N THR A 500 38.78 -4.51 8.11
CA THR A 500 40.19 -4.67 8.50
C THR A 500 40.69 -6.01 7.93
N GLY A 501 41.96 -6.09 7.53
CA GLY A 501 42.51 -7.21 6.76
C GLY A 501 42.34 -8.63 7.30
N ASP A 502 41.82 -8.79 8.52
CA ASP A 502 41.65 -10.07 9.23
C ASP A 502 40.18 -10.49 9.45
N LEU A 503 39.20 -9.74 8.91
CA LEU A 503 37.77 -10.10 9.03
C LEU A 503 37.35 -11.10 7.94
N PRO A 504 36.44 -12.06 8.25
CA PRO A 504 35.84 -12.93 7.25
C PRO A 504 35.08 -12.08 6.23
N GLY A 505 35.64 -11.97 5.02
CA GLY A 505 35.14 -11.12 3.95
C GLY A 505 36.18 -10.19 3.36
N THR A 506 37.49 -10.55 3.44
CA THR A 506 38.51 -9.93 2.60
C THR A 506 38.02 -9.95 1.15
N ALA A 507 37.92 -8.77 0.54
CA ALA A 507 37.53 -8.65 -0.86
C ALA A 507 38.45 -9.55 -1.71
N THR A 508 37.84 -10.50 -2.40
CA THR A 508 38.55 -11.31 -3.39
C THR A 508 38.86 -10.46 -4.61
N ALA A 509 39.75 -10.94 -5.48
CA ALA A 509 40.12 -10.21 -6.70
C ALA A 509 38.85 -9.78 -7.48
N GLY A 510 38.71 -8.48 -7.72
CA GLY A 510 37.55 -7.88 -8.36
C GLY A 510 36.42 -7.41 -7.46
N GLN A 511 36.51 -7.61 -6.14
CA GLN A 511 35.54 -7.07 -5.16
C GLN A 511 36.08 -5.79 -4.52
N ALA A 512 35.19 -4.86 -4.18
CA ALA A 512 35.54 -3.60 -3.54
C ALA A 512 34.55 -3.20 -2.46
N TRP A 513 35.06 -2.77 -1.30
CA TRP A 513 34.26 -2.15 -0.25
C TRP A 513 34.03 -0.67 -0.53
N LYS A 514 32.81 -0.21 -0.37
CA LYS A 514 32.43 1.22 -0.41
C LYS A 514 31.69 1.56 0.86
N GLN A 515 32.01 2.70 1.44
CA GLN A 515 31.24 3.26 2.54
C GLN A 515 30.08 4.08 1.96
N LEU A 516 28.86 3.73 2.33
CA LEU A 516 27.64 4.40 1.90
C LEU A 516 26.91 4.96 3.10
N VAL A 517 26.43 6.20 2.98
CA VAL A 517 25.50 6.78 3.96
C VAL A 517 24.17 6.10 3.79
N VAL A 518 23.65 5.50 4.86
CA VAL A 518 22.42 4.73 4.86
C VAL A 518 21.32 5.32 5.74
N SER A 519 21.63 6.34 6.55
CA SER A 519 20.63 7.07 7.34
C SER A 519 20.92 8.57 7.30
N GLN A 520 19.90 9.35 6.97
CA GLN A 520 19.93 10.81 6.98
C GLN A 520 18.69 11.34 7.71
N VAL A 521 18.84 12.49 8.36
CA VAL A 521 17.75 13.15 9.09
C VAL A 521 17.52 14.52 8.47
N PHE A 522 16.30 14.78 8.06
CA PHE A 522 15.88 16.01 7.42
C PHE A 522 14.86 16.75 8.28
N ASP A 523 14.83 18.05 8.20
CA ASP A 523 13.73 18.84 8.76
C ASP A 523 12.47 18.68 7.88
N ASN A 524 11.28 18.84 8.45
CA ASN A 524 10.04 18.79 7.69
C ASN A 524 10.03 19.78 6.52
N GLU A 525 10.64 20.93 6.68
CA GLU A 525 10.74 21.98 5.66
C GLU A 525 11.56 21.56 4.43
N ASP A 526 12.47 20.57 4.56
CA ASP A 526 13.28 20.07 3.44
C ASP A 526 12.44 19.32 2.39
N PHE A 527 11.23 18.89 2.75
CA PHE A 527 10.31 18.17 1.85
C PHE A 527 9.31 19.09 1.14
N GLY A 528 9.31 20.37 1.47
CA GLY A 528 8.37 21.34 0.93
C GLY A 528 9.02 22.36 0.01
N TYR A 529 8.21 22.92 -0.88
CA TYR A 529 8.64 23.97 -1.80
C TYR A 529 7.48 24.92 -2.15
N HIS A 530 7.84 26.15 -2.53
CA HIS A 530 6.93 27.07 -3.19
C HIS A 530 7.05 26.89 -4.70
N LYS A 531 5.97 26.48 -5.36
CA LYS A 531 5.93 26.49 -6.82
C LYS A 531 5.59 27.91 -7.30
N ILE A 532 6.54 28.57 -7.89
CA ILE A 532 6.37 29.91 -8.46
C ILE A 532 6.25 29.83 -9.97
N THR A 533 5.53 30.79 -10.55
CA THR A 533 5.47 30.97 -12.00
C THR A 533 6.39 32.13 -12.38
N VAL A 534 7.32 31.84 -13.27
CA VAL A 534 8.19 32.82 -13.85
C VAL A 534 7.62 33.26 -15.19
N GLU A 535 7.36 34.55 -15.35
CA GLU A 535 6.81 35.12 -16.58
C GLU A 535 7.78 36.13 -17.16
N ARG A 536 8.08 35.99 -18.43
CA ARG A 536 8.86 36.98 -19.18
C ARG A 536 7.92 37.99 -19.81
N PRO A 537 8.33 39.27 -19.91
CA PRO A 537 7.54 40.29 -20.57
C PRO A 537 7.42 40.03 -22.08
N LEU A 538 6.19 40.15 -22.59
CA LEU A 538 5.91 40.04 -24.02
C LEU A 538 6.59 41.16 -24.79
N ARG A 539 7.39 40.82 -25.79
CA ARG A 539 8.07 41.76 -26.73
C ARG A 539 7.66 41.38 -28.13
N LEU A 540 7.07 42.34 -28.84
CA LEU A 540 6.57 42.13 -30.22
C LEU A 540 7.04 43.23 -31.11
N ASN A 541 7.56 42.88 -32.30
CA ASN A 541 7.62 43.79 -33.42
C ASN A 541 6.33 43.65 -34.27
N PHE A 542 5.98 44.68 -34.97
CA PHE A 542 4.81 44.78 -35.82
C PHE A 542 5.20 45.14 -37.24
N HIS A 543 4.86 44.27 -38.20
CA HIS A 543 5.17 44.51 -39.60
C HIS A 543 4.06 43.88 -40.47
N ALA A 544 3.56 44.66 -41.46
CA ALA A 544 2.52 44.22 -42.36
C ALA A 544 3.11 43.55 -43.62
N THR A 545 3.85 42.44 -43.44
CA THR A 545 4.35 41.62 -44.57
C THR A 545 3.27 40.75 -45.15
N PRO A 546 3.39 40.30 -46.45
CA PRO A 546 2.42 39.37 -47.04
C PRO A 546 2.22 38.11 -46.20
N GLU A 547 3.26 37.54 -45.59
CA GLU A 547 3.21 36.32 -44.74
C GLU A 547 2.41 36.56 -43.45
N ARG A 548 2.58 37.75 -42.82
CA ARG A 548 1.85 38.11 -41.60
C ARG A 548 0.40 38.47 -41.90
N LEU A 549 0.15 39.13 -43.03
CA LEU A 549 -1.21 39.42 -43.51
C LEU A 549 -1.99 38.14 -43.84
N ALA A 550 -1.30 37.10 -44.33
CA ALA A 550 -1.93 35.81 -44.58
C ALA A 550 -2.47 35.13 -43.30
N ARG A 551 -1.97 35.49 -42.11
CA ARG A 551 -2.46 34.99 -40.81
C ARG A 551 -3.86 35.51 -40.45
N LEU A 552 -4.36 36.53 -41.15
CA LEU A 552 -5.74 37.04 -41.03
C LEU A 552 -6.77 36.21 -41.80
N THR A 553 -6.35 35.20 -42.58
CA THR A 553 -7.25 34.28 -43.27
C THR A 553 -8.08 33.49 -42.26
N GLY A 554 -9.40 33.58 -42.36
CA GLY A 554 -10.35 32.96 -41.41
C GLY A 554 -10.89 33.89 -40.33
N MET A 555 -10.64 35.19 -40.37
CA MET A 555 -11.36 36.17 -39.55
C MET A 555 -12.87 36.06 -39.75
N ALA A 556 -13.62 36.13 -38.65
CA ALA A 556 -15.09 36.20 -38.73
C ALA A 556 -15.53 37.50 -39.42
N GLY A 557 -16.43 37.41 -40.39
CA GLY A 557 -16.96 38.53 -41.11
C GLY A 557 -17.24 38.20 -42.60
N SER A 558 -17.96 39.11 -43.32
CA SER A 558 -18.19 38.93 -44.72
C SER A 558 -16.89 39.14 -45.53
N GLU A 559 -16.79 38.55 -46.72
CA GLU A 559 -15.65 38.74 -47.62
C GLU A 559 -15.36 40.24 -47.86
N LYS A 560 -16.41 41.04 -47.99
CA LYS A 560 -16.29 42.50 -48.11
C LYS A 560 -15.61 43.14 -46.88
N ARG A 561 -15.94 42.66 -45.70
CA ARG A 561 -15.33 43.16 -44.44
C ARG A 561 -13.86 42.78 -44.34
N GLN A 562 -13.54 41.57 -44.67
CA GLN A 562 -12.15 41.09 -44.71
C GLN A 562 -11.33 41.89 -45.72
N GLN A 563 -11.87 42.16 -46.90
CA GLN A 563 -11.20 42.97 -47.91
C GLN A 563 -10.93 44.41 -47.42
N GLN A 564 -11.87 45.05 -46.73
CA GLN A 564 -11.67 46.40 -46.16
C GLN A 564 -10.46 46.40 -45.13
N ILE A 565 -10.34 45.36 -44.33
CA ILE A 565 -9.24 45.22 -43.38
C ILE A 565 -7.92 45.00 -44.14
N TYR A 566 -7.93 44.17 -45.17
CA TYR A 566 -6.73 43.95 -46.00
C TYR A 566 -6.29 45.25 -46.70
N ASP A 567 -7.22 46.06 -47.26
CA ASP A 567 -6.92 47.32 -47.89
C ASP A 567 -6.34 48.33 -46.91
N LEU A 568 -6.87 48.41 -45.68
CA LEU A 568 -6.34 49.23 -44.61
C LEU A 568 -4.88 48.82 -44.30
N LEU A 569 -4.61 47.52 -44.15
CA LEU A 569 -3.27 47.03 -43.78
C LEU A 569 -2.28 47.12 -44.96
N ALA A 570 -2.73 46.98 -46.17
CA ALA A 570 -1.91 47.23 -47.38
C ALA A 570 -1.47 48.70 -47.46
N GLU A 571 -2.39 49.65 -47.16
CA GLU A 571 -2.04 51.07 -47.07
C GLU A 571 -1.11 51.37 -45.89
N PHE A 572 -1.34 50.69 -44.74
CA PHE A 572 -0.44 50.80 -43.60
C PHE A 572 0.99 50.33 -43.96
N ALA A 573 1.13 49.19 -44.66
CA ALA A 573 2.41 48.66 -45.11
C ALA A 573 3.17 49.65 -46.03
N LYS A 574 2.47 50.37 -46.93
CA LYS A 574 3.09 51.40 -47.80
C LYS A 574 3.61 52.60 -47.01
N ARG A 575 2.87 53.03 -45.98
CA ARG A 575 3.26 54.19 -45.16
C ARG A 575 4.34 53.85 -44.14
N HIS A 576 4.41 52.56 -43.74
CA HIS A 576 5.31 52.03 -42.71
C HIS A 576 5.98 50.75 -43.21
N PRO A 577 6.99 50.88 -44.12
CA PRO A 577 7.66 49.70 -44.70
C PRO A 577 8.64 48.98 -43.73
N GLU A 578 9.04 49.62 -42.62
CA GLU A 578 9.94 49.04 -41.66
C GLU A 578 9.18 48.49 -40.45
N PRO A 579 9.67 47.43 -39.80
CA PRO A 579 9.05 46.88 -38.62
C PRO A 579 9.04 47.92 -37.48
N MET A 580 7.97 47.90 -36.69
CA MET A 580 7.83 48.73 -35.50
C MET A 580 8.06 47.90 -34.23
N ASN A 581 9.06 48.25 -33.48
CA ASN A 581 9.43 47.52 -32.23
C ASN A 581 8.66 48.01 -30.99
N ASP A 582 7.61 48.80 -31.16
CA ASP A 582 6.77 49.35 -30.08
C ASP A 582 5.29 49.23 -30.45
N ARG A 583 4.54 48.45 -29.65
CA ARG A 583 3.11 48.24 -29.84
C ARG A 583 2.28 49.51 -29.72
N LYS A 584 2.68 50.41 -28.84
CA LYS A 584 1.97 51.69 -28.67
C LYS A 584 2.13 52.51 -29.92
N ARG A 585 3.34 52.68 -30.46
CA ARG A 585 3.65 53.39 -31.71
C ARG A 585 2.92 52.76 -32.87
N PHE A 586 2.88 51.42 -32.97
CA PHE A 586 2.10 50.73 -34.01
C PHE A 586 0.63 51.11 -33.94
N LEU A 587 0.00 51.05 -32.76
CA LEU A 587 -1.42 51.40 -32.58
C LEU A 587 -1.68 52.92 -32.84
N ASP A 588 -0.73 53.78 -32.46
CA ASP A 588 -0.85 55.22 -32.69
C ASP A 588 -0.74 55.60 -34.17
N CYS A 589 -0.10 54.78 -34.99
CA CYS A 589 -0.07 54.89 -36.43
C CYS A 589 -1.29 54.24 -37.11
N LEU A 590 -1.74 53.08 -36.63
CA LEU A 590 -2.83 52.33 -37.21
C LEU A 590 -4.21 52.98 -36.97
N LYS A 591 -4.50 53.47 -35.77
CA LYS A 591 -5.79 54.06 -35.41
C LYS A 591 -6.18 55.32 -36.19
N PRO A 592 -5.28 56.27 -36.47
CA PRO A 592 -5.60 57.39 -37.37
C PRO A 592 -5.91 56.96 -38.80
N LEU A 593 -5.13 56.01 -39.32
CA LEU A 593 -5.36 55.45 -40.66
C LEU A 593 -6.69 54.69 -40.78
N ASP A 594 -7.06 53.94 -39.76
CA ASP A 594 -8.35 53.26 -39.64
C ASP A 594 -9.54 54.24 -39.70
N ARG A 595 -9.39 55.42 -39.09
CA ARG A 595 -10.39 56.48 -39.15
C ARG A 595 -10.36 57.21 -40.49
N GLU A 596 -9.20 57.48 -41.07
CA GLU A 596 -9.04 58.09 -42.36
C GLU A 596 -9.72 57.32 -43.47
N LEU A 597 -9.59 55.98 -43.45
CA LEU A 597 -10.19 55.04 -44.40
C LEU A 597 -11.62 54.58 -44.03
N ASP A 598 -12.18 55.11 -42.96
CA ASP A 598 -13.52 54.81 -42.42
C ASP A 598 -13.79 53.31 -42.24
N VAL A 599 -12.73 52.50 -41.91
CA VAL A 599 -12.86 51.05 -41.69
C VAL A 599 -13.46 50.77 -40.33
N ARG A 600 -13.05 51.51 -39.27
CA ARG A 600 -13.56 51.44 -37.89
C ARG A 600 -13.49 50.02 -37.35
N LEU A 601 -12.27 49.56 -37.13
CA LEU A 601 -12.00 48.22 -36.54
C LEU A 601 -12.71 48.06 -35.20
N SER A 602 -13.46 46.99 -35.04
CA SER A 602 -13.97 46.56 -33.74
C SER A 602 -12.82 46.11 -32.82
N ILE A 603 -13.12 46.01 -31.54
CA ILE A 603 -12.08 45.55 -30.54
C ILE A 603 -11.54 44.17 -30.89
N SER A 604 -12.41 43.27 -31.36
CA SER A 604 -12.03 41.91 -31.77
C SER A 604 -11.17 41.89 -33.03
N GLU A 605 -11.52 42.73 -34.03
CA GLU A 605 -10.74 42.85 -35.27
C GLU A 605 -9.38 43.50 -35.00
N LEU A 606 -9.33 44.54 -34.17
CA LEU A 606 -8.05 45.17 -33.75
C LEU A 606 -7.15 44.17 -33.06
N LYS A 607 -7.71 43.34 -32.17
CA LYS A 607 -6.98 42.26 -31.50
C LYS A 607 -6.45 41.24 -32.50
N ALA A 608 -7.24 40.84 -33.48
CA ALA A 608 -6.85 39.92 -34.54
C ALA A 608 -5.71 40.51 -35.39
N VAL A 609 -5.76 41.80 -35.74
CA VAL A 609 -4.72 42.50 -36.47
C VAL A 609 -3.43 42.59 -35.68
N VAL A 610 -3.50 42.92 -34.39
CA VAL A 610 -2.32 42.95 -33.49
C VAL A 610 -1.66 41.57 -33.40
N ASN A 611 -2.48 40.50 -33.27
CA ASN A 611 -1.95 39.13 -33.19
C ASN A 611 -1.35 38.64 -34.51
N ALA A 612 -1.94 39.03 -35.65
CA ALA A 612 -1.47 38.60 -36.96
C ALA A 612 -0.16 39.32 -37.38
N LEU A 613 -0.09 40.62 -37.13
CA LEU A 613 1.07 41.44 -37.50
C LEU A 613 2.22 41.41 -36.44
N GLY A 614 1.89 41.03 -35.22
CA GLY A 614 2.87 40.91 -34.14
C GLY A 614 3.72 39.64 -34.28
N GLU A 615 5.01 39.76 -34.07
CA GLU A 615 5.94 38.64 -34.00
C GLU A 615 6.92 38.86 -32.85
N ARG A 616 7.28 37.81 -32.13
CA ARG A 616 8.20 37.90 -31.01
C ARG A 616 9.57 38.40 -31.46
N ASP A 617 10.07 39.37 -30.73
CA ASP A 617 11.36 40.00 -31.01
C ASP A 617 11.95 40.50 -29.69
N GLU A 618 13.05 39.92 -29.27
CA GLU A 618 13.72 40.30 -28.02
C GLU A 618 14.24 41.76 -28.02
N SER A 619 14.50 42.32 -29.20
CA SER A 619 14.91 43.71 -29.36
C SER A 619 13.75 44.72 -29.28
N ALA A 620 12.48 44.22 -29.29
CA ALA A 620 11.31 45.07 -29.22
C ALA A 620 11.06 45.58 -27.80
N GLU A 621 10.34 46.69 -27.71
CA GLU A 621 9.88 47.26 -26.45
C GLU A 621 8.88 46.34 -25.77
N ILE A 622 8.86 46.35 -24.43
CA ILE A 622 7.95 45.55 -23.63
C ILE A 622 6.50 45.98 -23.93
N CYS A 623 5.68 45.02 -24.31
CA CYS A 623 4.26 45.22 -24.45
C CYS A 623 3.59 45.48 -23.10
N ARG A 624 2.83 46.60 -22.98
CA ARG A 624 2.17 46.98 -21.75
C ARG A 624 0.64 46.90 -21.89
N ASN A 625 -0.03 46.51 -20.79
CA ASN A 625 -1.47 46.52 -20.67
C ASN A 625 -2.02 47.99 -20.55
N ARG A 626 -3.34 48.10 -20.34
CA ARG A 626 -4.00 49.42 -20.20
C ARG A 626 -3.58 50.17 -18.93
N ASP A 627 -3.14 49.44 -17.91
CA ASP A 627 -2.72 49.98 -16.61
C ASP A 627 -1.21 50.34 -16.60
N GLY A 628 -0.51 50.11 -17.71
CA GLY A 628 0.90 50.38 -17.87
C GLY A 628 1.84 49.30 -17.37
N GLU A 629 1.31 48.15 -16.90
CA GLU A 629 2.10 47.02 -16.45
C GLU A 629 2.60 46.18 -17.64
N ALA A 630 3.73 45.49 -17.48
CA ALA A 630 4.24 44.57 -18.49
C ALA A 630 3.26 43.39 -18.70
N GLU A 631 2.94 43.10 -19.96
CA GLU A 631 2.20 41.89 -20.29
C GLU A 631 3.12 40.68 -20.28
N ALA A 632 2.67 39.58 -19.65
CA ALA A 632 3.39 38.32 -19.69
C ALA A 632 3.29 37.65 -21.07
N ASP A 633 4.38 37.02 -21.50
CA ASP A 633 4.36 36.14 -22.68
C ASP A 633 3.94 34.73 -22.27
N PRO A 634 2.73 34.26 -22.69
CA PRO A 634 2.23 32.96 -22.27
C PRO A 634 3.04 31.76 -22.80
N GLU A 635 3.84 31.95 -23.87
CA GLU A 635 4.68 30.86 -24.41
C GLU A 635 6.06 30.80 -23.73
N LEU A 636 6.46 31.84 -22.99
CA LEU A 636 7.71 31.91 -22.22
C LEU A 636 7.44 31.80 -20.70
N ARG A 637 6.28 31.27 -20.33
CA ARG A 637 5.94 30.98 -18.94
C ARG A 637 6.62 29.70 -18.52
N ASP A 638 7.33 29.74 -17.40
CA ASP A 638 7.99 28.59 -16.79
C ASP A 638 7.65 28.51 -15.29
N THR A 639 7.98 27.41 -14.66
CA THR A 639 7.71 27.20 -13.23
C THR A 639 8.97 26.73 -12.52
N GLU A 640 9.20 27.29 -11.32
CA GLU A 640 10.31 26.92 -10.45
C GLU A 640 9.81 26.42 -9.11
N ASN A 641 10.55 25.49 -8.52
CA ASN A 641 10.28 24.94 -7.20
C ASN A 641 11.32 25.49 -6.20
N VAL A 642 10.94 26.50 -5.45
CA VAL A 642 11.79 27.15 -4.45
C VAL A 642 11.68 26.40 -3.12
N PRO A 643 12.76 25.83 -2.55
CA PRO A 643 12.74 25.18 -1.25
C PRO A 643 12.15 26.09 -0.15
N LEU A 644 11.35 25.53 0.80
CA LEU A 644 10.73 26.33 1.86
C LEU A 644 11.73 27.08 2.74
N LYS A 645 12.94 26.53 2.91
CA LYS A 645 14.03 27.15 3.68
C LYS A 645 14.69 28.34 2.99
N GLU A 646 14.34 28.61 1.73
CA GLU A 646 14.98 29.64 0.92
C GLU A 646 14.02 30.79 0.60
N SER A 647 14.51 32.00 0.59
CA SER A 647 13.76 33.18 0.12
C SER A 647 13.50 33.08 -1.38
N ILE A 648 12.24 33.26 -1.80
CA ILE A 648 11.86 33.28 -3.21
C ILE A 648 12.71 34.31 -3.98
N GLN A 649 12.96 35.50 -3.38
CA GLN A 649 13.76 36.54 -4.00
C GLN A 649 15.23 36.12 -4.20
N ALA A 650 15.85 35.53 -3.17
CA ALA A 650 17.23 35.07 -3.25
C ALA A 650 17.39 33.91 -4.26
N TYR A 651 16.41 32.97 -4.30
CA TYR A 651 16.39 31.92 -5.30
C TYR A 651 16.26 32.48 -6.71
N PHE A 652 15.33 33.41 -6.92
CA PHE A 652 15.09 34.03 -8.22
C PHE A 652 16.35 34.77 -8.73
N GLU A 653 17.04 35.53 -7.87
CA GLU A 653 18.25 36.25 -8.23
C GLU A 653 19.43 35.33 -8.58
N ARG A 654 19.51 34.17 -7.93
CA ARG A 654 20.61 33.22 -8.14
C ARG A 654 20.33 32.25 -9.30
N GLU A 655 19.13 31.68 -9.39
CA GLU A 655 18.84 30.57 -10.31
C GLU A 655 18.08 31.01 -11.56
N VAL A 656 17.23 32.05 -11.47
CA VAL A 656 16.36 32.46 -12.59
C VAL A 656 16.97 33.64 -13.37
N LEU A 657 17.30 34.70 -12.68
CA LEU A 657 17.76 35.97 -13.30
C LEU A 657 19.00 35.82 -14.21
N PRO A 658 20.02 34.99 -13.89
CA PRO A 658 21.18 34.80 -14.77
C PRO A 658 20.84 34.13 -16.12
N HIS A 659 19.77 33.37 -16.17
CA HIS A 659 19.31 32.62 -17.35
C HIS A 659 18.20 33.35 -18.11
N VAL A 660 17.60 34.35 -17.48
CA VAL A 660 16.45 35.11 -17.98
C VAL A 660 16.68 36.58 -17.73
N PRO A 661 17.57 37.23 -18.51
CA PRO A 661 17.87 38.66 -18.35
C PRO A 661 16.69 39.57 -18.66
#